data_1e509b6d5decedef9183c6ca03f412df
#
_entry.id   1e509b6d5decedef9183c6ca03f412df
#
_cell.length_a   1.000
_cell.length_b   1.000
_cell.length_c   1.000
_cell.angle_alpha   90.00
_cell.angle_beta   90.00
_cell.angle_gamma   90.00
#
_symmetry.space_group_name_H-M   'P 1'
#
loop_
_entity.id
_entity.type
_entity.pdbx_description
1 polymer ?
#
loop_
_entity_poly.entity_id
_entity_poly.type
_entity_poly.pdbx_seq_one_letter_code
_entity_poly.pdbx_strand_id
1 'polypeptide(L)'
;MVEISREERDAYLIPQNFVDTGTILGGTVKLRNAVEAAVLAVGSAIPLFYLPMAFNIRLMIVIAVSVPLGVFGVVGIGGDSLTQFVAHWFRFMKRRRIVTPTPQGNLEANRHRHLRLISKRYRVVYYDDSNTLPHNAQVLQRKADRHGKLVKRQTLYDLLPIEKIENGILHTTDDRYIKILEIEPINFLLRSPREQRSVIYSFASLLKVSPVRLQFKSFSRKADVNAYLDKLRRDAANEPDAAVRKRHMSYIRFVKRLGSRDAVSRRFFVIFQYEAPTNERNISYAEIVSTLETTARNFRTYLAQCGNAIVEHENEDEFITDVFYTLLNRRTAVQVPLQERIQDVLASYLAQNDATALDKIPPAAFMIPPSLDLKHGRYLYMDGIYHAYLMIPADGYRAQVIAGWMALLVNAGEGIDVDLFLERQPKERMMQKIGQQIRINRSKIKDTSDTNSDFDDLSNAIRSGYYLKDGLANNEDFYYAAILVTVTAASVKDLEWRIGEIRKLMVSQDMNLQLCSFRQEAAFLSSLPLCAPDTALFKKYRRNILTSTAASFYPFVSFELCDTNGVLLGVNKYNNSLVSLDNFNPRIYKNANMAILGTSGAGKTFTMQLIARRMRLAGTPVYIIAPLKGHEFYRQAKALNGTIIRIVPGSPDCINVMEIRKIDHTSSELLDGPMPEQSELAAKIQKLHIFFSLLIPDLSNEERQLLDEAIVTTYRNKGITYDNASLDDPAHPGQYREMPILGDLHAVLSATPETRRIANILNRLVHGSASSFNRQTNVNLDNSYVVIDISELSGDLLTVEMYIGLDYMWDKAKEDLTRRKQIFIDEVWQIIGASSNALAANYVFEAVKTIRGYGGGVLVATQDLNDFFSLEDGKYGRGILNNCKIKIILNLEEEEAQRVQSVLKLTDAEIDNITRFERGSALIVTNSNNVTVDMRCSEEEKDLITTDRDELRRIVERKMQNQTETEES
;
A
#
# COMPACT_ATOMS: atom_id res chain seq x y z
N MET A 1 -13.68 16.49 35.94
CA MET A 1 -14.24 16.81 34.62
C MET A 1 -13.11 17.50 33.84
N VAL A 2 -12.30 16.76 33.15
CA VAL A 2 -11.31 17.33 32.21
C VAL A 2 -12.03 17.36 30.88
N GLU A 3 -12.42 18.55 30.42
CA GLU A 3 -12.84 18.78 29.05
C GLU A 3 -11.65 18.49 28.16
N ILE A 4 -11.64 17.29 27.58
CA ILE A 4 -10.78 16.97 26.44
C ILE A 4 -11.36 17.78 25.28
N SER A 5 -10.73 18.91 24.97
CA SER A 5 -10.97 19.65 23.76
C SER A 5 -10.71 18.68 22.58
N ARG A 6 -11.80 18.14 22.01
CA ARG A 6 -11.76 17.54 20.68
C ARG A 6 -11.23 18.62 19.76
N GLU A 7 -9.99 18.51 19.33
CA GLU A 7 -9.47 19.34 18.24
C GLU A 7 -10.42 19.16 17.06
N GLU A 8 -11.25 20.17 16.79
CA GLU A 8 -12.21 20.16 15.69
C GLU A 8 -11.43 19.98 14.40
N ARG A 9 -11.73 18.91 13.67
CA ARG A 9 -11.22 18.72 12.31
C ARG A 9 -11.77 19.85 11.44
N ASP A 10 -10.89 20.56 10.75
CA ASP A 10 -11.29 21.65 9.86
C ASP A 10 -12.28 21.14 8.80
N ALA A 11 -13.45 21.78 8.73
CA ALA A 11 -14.45 21.52 7.70
C ALA A 11 -14.26 22.51 6.55
N TYR A 12 -14.16 21.98 5.33
CA TYR A 12 -14.03 22.75 4.10
C TYR A 12 -15.38 22.86 3.41
N LEU A 13 -15.80 24.10 3.12
CA LEU A 13 -17.10 24.36 2.51
C LEU A 13 -17.04 24.10 1.00
N ILE A 14 -17.96 23.29 0.49
CA ILE A 14 -18.24 23.14 -0.94
C ILE A 14 -19.47 24.01 -1.26
N PRO A 15 -19.30 25.26 -1.76
CA PRO A 15 -20.43 26.16 -2.00
C PRO A 15 -21.37 25.59 -3.06
N GLN A 16 -22.63 25.96 -3.01
CA GLN A 16 -23.59 25.57 -4.06
C GLN A 16 -23.10 26.00 -5.44
N ASN A 17 -23.49 25.27 -6.50
CA ASN A 17 -23.05 25.59 -7.86
C ASN A 17 -23.71 26.91 -8.30
N PHE A 18 -22.88 27.96 -8.34
CA PHE A 18 -23.37 29.33 -8.45
C PHE A 18 -23.42 29.89 -9.87
N VAL A 19 -22.56 29.35 -10.76
CA VAL A 19 -22.25 29.99 -12.03
C VAL A 19 -23.09 29.46 -13.20
N ASP A 20 -23.68 28.27 -13.08
CA ASP A 20 -24.31 27.55 -14.19
C ASP A 20 -25.81 27.24 -13.94
N THR A 21 -26.45 27.83 -12.94
CA THR A 21 -27.85 27.50 -12.56
C THR A 21 -28.89 28.38 -13.27
N GLY A 22 -29.32 27.95 -14.43
CA GLY A 22 -30.65 28.33 -14.94
C GLY A 22 -31.75 27.44 -14.33
N THR A 23 -31.99 27.57 -13.02
CA THR A 23 -33.06 26.84 -12.32
C THR A 23 -34.28 27.71 -12.09
N ILE A 24 -35.47 27.10 -12.13
CA ILE A 24 -36.78 27.70 -11.82
C ILE A 24 -37.42 26.87 -10.69
N LEU A 25 -38.43 27.38 -10.02
CA LEU A 25 -39.18 26.70 -8.96
C LEU A 25 -38.25 26.24 -7.80
N GLY A 26 -37.61 27.20 -7.09
CA GLY A 26 -36.81 26.89 -5.91
C GLY A 26 -35.54 26.10 -6.15
N GLY A 27 -34.95 26.22 -7.30
CA GLY A 27 -33.71 25.47 -7.58
C GLY A 27 -33.92 23.99 -7.98
N THR A 28 -35.15 23.47 -7.84
CA THR A 28 -35.47 22.06 -8.05
C THR A 28 -35.54 21.65 -9.53
N VAL A 29 -35.94 22.56 -10.40
CA VAL A 29 -36.15 22.30 -11.83
C VAL A 29 -35.24 23.14 -12.71
N LYS A 30 -34.46 22.50 -13.56
CA LYS A 30 -33.64 23.18 -14.57
C LYS A 30 -34.56 23.86 -15.58
N LEU A 31 -34.31 25.15 -15.90
CA LEU A 31 -35.10 25.93 -16.88
C LEU A 31 -35.41 25.13 -18.14
N ARG A 32 -34.42 24.42 -18.64
CA ARG A 32 -34.57 23.58 -19.83
C ARG A 32 -35.59 22.46 -19.63
N ASN A 33 -35.54 21.78 -18.49
CA ASN A 33 -36.48 20.70 -18.17
C ASN A 33 -37.94 21.27 -18.06
N ALA A 34 -38.10 22.43 -17.46
CA ALA A 34 -39.38 23.09 -17.36
C ALA A 34 -39.94 23.46 -18.73
N VAL A 35 -39.11 24.03 -19.63
CA VAL A 35 -39.51 24.35 -20.99
C VAL A 35 -39.88 23.10 -21.80
N GLU A 36 -39.06 22.04 -21.68
CA GLU A 36 -39.34 20.75 -22.34
C GLU A 36 -40.61 20.10 -21.79
N ALA A 37 -40.84 20.14 -20.50
CA ALA A 37 -42.04 19.63 -19.86
C ALA A 37 -43.29 20.40 -20.33
N ALA A 38 -43.22 21.74 -20.43
CA ALA A 38 -44.30 22.55 -20.97
C ALA A 38 -44.60 22.21 -22.44
N VAL A 39 -43.54 22.08 -23.27
CA VAL A 39 -43.71 21.71 -24.68
C VAL A 39 -44.29 20.29 -24.83
N LEU A 40 -43.89 19.34 -24.02
CA LEU A 40 -44.43 17.97 -24.04
C LEU A 40 -45.88 17.93 -23.56
N ALA A 41 -46.18 18.61 -22.46
CA ALA A 41 -47.55 18.65 -21.92
C ALA A 41 -48.53 19.32 -22.90
N VAL A 42 -48.19 20.49 -23.40
CA VAL A 42 -49.04 21.24 -24.36
C VAL A 42 -49.07 20.52 -25.70
N GLY A 43 -47.93 20.08 -26.22
CA GLY A 43 -47.83 19.37 -27.50
C GLY A 43 -48.58 18.05 -27.55
N SER A 44 -48.70 17.33 -26.41
CA SER A 44 -49.56 16.14 -26.29
C SER A 44 -51.01 16.47 -26.03
N ALA A 45 -51.31 17.53 -25.31
CA ALA A 45 -52.68 17.94 -25.02
C ALA A 45 -53.45 18.41 -26.26
N ILE A 46 -52.80 19.18 -27.13
CA ILE A 46 -53.47 19.75 -28.34
C ILE A 46 -54.09 18.66 -29.23
N PRO A 47 -53.34 17.63 -29.73
CA PRO A 47 -53.93 16.60 -30.59
C PRO A 47 -54.97 15.74 -29.85
N LEU A 48 -54.80 15.49 -28.58
CA LEU A 48 -55.76 14.73 -27.76
C LEU A 48 -57.05 15.48 -27.55
N PHE A 49 -57.01 16.80 -27.53
CA PHE A 49 -58.18 17.64 -27.38
C PHE A 49 -59.09 17.64 -28.60
N TYR A 50 -58.55 17.35 -29.81
CA TYR A 50 -59.32 17.26 -31.06
C TYR A 50 -59.88 15.86 -31.37
N LEU A 51 -59.76 14.88 -30.44
CA LEU A 51 -60.34 13.56 -30.62
C LEU A 51 -61.91 13.62 -30.67
N PRO A 52 -62.60 12.87 -31.53
CA PRO A 52 -64.01 12.85 -31.66
C PRO A 52 -64.68 12.02 -30.55
N MET A 53 -64.63 12.54 -29.31
CA MET A 53 -65.16 11.87 -28.08
C MET A 53 -65.90 12.90 -27.21
N ALA A 54 -66.76 12.43 -26.26
CA ALA A 54 -67.42 13.27 -25.28
C ALA A 54 -66.38 14.08 -24.47
N PHE A 55 -66.73 15.36 -24.17
CA PHE A 55 -65.80 16.30 -23.52
C PHE A 55 -65.14 15.73 -22.24
N ASN A 56 -65.94 15.08 -21.37
CA ASN A 56 -65.43 14.53 -20.08
C ASN A 56 -64.40 13.43 -20.31
N ILE A 57 -64.61 12.51 -21.27
CA ILE A 57 -63.70 11.43 -21.64
C ILE A 57 -62.42 12.03 -22.25
N ARG A 58 -62.55 13.00 -23.12
CA ARG A 58 -61.47 13.73 -23.75
C ARG A 58 -60.57 14.42 -22.72
N LEU A 59 -61.18 15.10 -21.74
CA LEU A 59 -60.48 15.76 -20.65
C LEU A 59 -59.72 14.74 -19.78
N MET A 60 -60.37 13.60 -19.46
CA MET A 60 -59.69 12.53 -18.70
C MET A 60 -58.46 11.98 -19.45
N ILE A 61 -58.57 11.77 -20.75
CA ILE A 61 -57.45 11.26 -21.57
C ILE A 61 -56.31 12.29 -21.63
N VAL A 62 -56.66 13.59 -21.82
CA VAL A 62 -55.68 14.68 -21.82
C VAL A 62 -54.92 14.71 -20.51
N ILE A 63 -55.59 14.68 -19.38
CA ILE A 63 -54.98 14.68 -18.06
C ILE A 63 -54.15 13.42 -17.88
N ALA A 64 -54.66 12.23 -18.18
CA ALA A 64 -53.98 10.97 -17.99
C ALA A 64 -52.71 10.82 -18.82
N VAL A 65 -52.57 11.49 -19.96
CA VAL A 65 -51.40 11.42 -20.83
C VAL A 65 -50.47 12.62 -20.66
N SER A 66 -51.02 13.86 -20.66
CA SER A 66 -50.19 15.07 -20.69
C SER A 66 -49.57 15.40 -19.34
N VAL A 67 -50.26 15.09 -18.22
CA VAL A 67 -49.71 15.36 -16.90
C VAL A 67 -48.50 14.41 -16.60
N PRO A 68 -48.58 13.08 -16.78
CA PRO A 68 -47.43 12.22 -16.62
C PRO A 68 -46.27 12.56 -17.55
N LEU A 69 -46.56 12.92 -18.83
CA LEU A 69 -45.50 13.36 -19.75
C LEU A 69 -44.84 14.67 -19.32
N GLY A 70 -45.61 15.62 -18.79
CA GLY A 70 -45.10 16.85 -18.21
C GLY A 70 -44.21 16.57 -16.99
N VAL A 71 -44.68 15.75 -16.04
CA VAL A 71 -43.90 15.34 -14.86
C VAL A 71 -42.62 14.64 -15.30
N PHE A 72 -42.68 13.75 -16.28
CA PHE A 72 -41.53 13.05 -16.82
C PHE A 72 -40.52 14.02 -17.44
N GLY A 73 -41.01 15.07 -18.13
CA GLY A 73 -40.19 16.15 -18.69
C GLY A 73 -39.48 16.98 -17.59
N VAL A 74 -40.16 17.25 -16.46
CA VAL A 74 -39.61 18.01 -15.34
C VAL A 74 -38.49 17.21 -14.64
N VAL A 75 -38.74 15.93 -14.30
CA VAL A 75 -37.81 15.07 -13.61
C VAL A 75 -36.59 14.76 -14.46
N GLY A 76 -36.76 14.57 -15.76
CA GLY A 76 -35.69 14.13 -16.67
C GLY A 76 -35.21 12.70 -16.40
N ILE A 77 -34.18 12.27 -17.11
CA ILE A 77 -33.58 10.93 -16.95
C ILE A 77 -32.09 11.07 -16.68
N GLY A 78 -31.63 10.57 -15.55
CA GLY A 78 -30.22 10.55 -15.23
C GLY A 78 -29.59 11.96 -15.17
N GLY A 79 -30.35 12.96 -14.70
CA GLY A 79 -29.89 14.36 -14.57
C GLY A 79 -29.77 15.10 -15.92
N ASP A 80 -30.16 14.46 -17.03
CA ASP A 80 -30.34 15.10 -18.35
C ASP A 80 -31.82 15.40 -18.58
N SER A 81 -32.09 16.46 -19.37
CA SER A 81 -33.43 16.66 -19.90
C SER A 81 -33.81 15.55 -20.89
N LEU A 82 -35.09 15.29 -21.09
CA LEU A 82 -35.56 14.21 -21.95
C LEU A 82 -34.98 14.33 -23.37
N THR A 83 -34.94 15.54 -23.95
CA THR A 83 -34.36 15.75 -25.27
C THR A 83 -32.86 15.53 -25.31
N GLN A 84 -32.11 15.87 -24.24
CA GLN A 84 -30.70 15.58 -24.14
C GLN A 84 -30.45 14.08 -24.05
N PHE A 85 -31.23 13.37 -23.22
CA PHE A 85 -31.14 11.93 -23.09
C PHE A 85 -31.40 11.22 -24.43
N VAL A 86 -32.45 11.58 -25.11
CA VAL A 86 -32.79 11.05 -26.45
C VAL A 86 -31.72 11.41 -27.47
N ALA A 87 -31.19 12.63 -27.47
CA ALA A 87 -30.07 13.01 -28.33
C ALA A 87 -28.79 12.20 -28.06
N HIS A 88 -28.48 11.95 -26.78
CA HIS A 88 -27.34 11.08 -26.42
C HIS A 88 -27.59 9.64 -26.85
N TRP A 89 -28.80 9.12 -26.64
CA TRP A 89 -29.19 7.80 -27.09
C TRP A 89 -29.05 7.64 -28.62
N PHE A 90 -29.54 8.63 -29.40
CA PHE A 90 -29.39 8.63 -30.88
C PHE A 90 -27.93 8.72 -31.32
N ARG A 91 -27.13 9.58 -30.65
CA ARG A 91 -25.68 9.65 -30.96
C ARG A 91 -25.00 8.32 -30.65
N PHE A 92 -25.31 7.72 -29.51
CA PHE A 92 -24.82 6.41 -29.15
C PHE A 92 -25.22 5.35 -30.16
N MET A 93 -26.51 5.28 -30.56
CA MET A 93 -26.98 4.33 -31.55
C MET A 93 -26.26 4.45 -32.90
N LYS A 94 -25.87 5.65 -33.31
CA LYS A 94 -25.07 5.91 -34.52
C LYS A 94 -23.62 5.48 -34.33
N ARG A 95 -23.05 5.66 -33.14
CA ARG A 95 -21.64 5.37 -32.84
C ARG A 95 -21.40 3.97 -32.28
N ARG A 96 -22.44 3.24 -31.96
CA ARG A 96 -22.36 1.88 -31.41
C ARG A 96 -21.56 0.95 -32.34
N ARG A 97 -20.35 0.52 -31.95
CA ARG A 97 -19.42 -0.26 -32.74
C ARG A 97 -18.42 -1.03 -31.90
N ILE A 98 -17.75 -2.00 -32.51
CA ILE A 98 -16.46 -2.53 -32.01
C ILE A 98 -15.36 -1.83 -32.80
N VAL A 99 -14.29 -1.40 -32.12
CA VAL A 99 -13.13 -0.78 -32.70
C VAL A 99 -11.95 -1.72 -32.51
N THR A 100 -11.19 -1.99 -33.58
CA THR A 100 -10.01 -2.86 -33.59
C THR A 100 -8.80 -2.09 -34.17
N PRO A 101 -7.57 -2.57 -34.01
CA PRO A 101 -6.39 -1.94 -34.57
C PRO A 101 -6.43 -1.88 -36.11
N THR A 102 -7.02 -2.90 -36.75
CA THR A 102 -7.03 -3.00 -38.22
C THR A 102 -8.38 -2.64 -38.84
N PRO A 103 -8.41 -2.00 -40.02
CA PRO A 103 -9.66 -1.71 -40.71
C PRO A 103 -10.43 -2.98 -41.08
N GLN A 104 -9.75 -4.07 -41.41
CA GLN A 104 -10.37 -5.37 -41.74
C GLN A 104 -11.04 -5.99 -40.51
N GLY A 105 -10.35 -5.97 -39.34
CA GLY A 105 -10.94 -6.43 -38.08
C GLY A 105 -12.20 -5.63 -37.70
N ASN A 106 -12.23 -4.32 -37.97
CA ASN A 106 -13.44 -3.51 -37.79
C ASN A 106 -14.63 -3.97 -38.66
N LEU A 107 -14.35 -4.40 -39.88
CA LEU A 107 -15.42 -4.94 -40.78
C LEU A 107 -15.97 -6.25 -40.26
N GLU A 108 -15.07 -7.17 -39.88
CA GLU A 108 -15.45 -8.50 -39.37
C GLU A 108 -16.23 -8.40 -38.07
N ALA A 109 -15.72 -7.62 -37.09
CA ALA A 109 -16.35 -7.42 -35.78
C ALA A 109 -17.74 -6.76 -35.87
N ASN A 110 -18.02 -5.95 -36.94
CA ASN A 110 -19.31 -5.26 -37.13
C ASN A 110 -20.18 -5.87 -38.27
N ARG A 111 -19.81 -7.03 -38.81
CA ARG A 111 -20.44 -7.68 -39.97
C ARG A 111 -21.94 -7.94 -39.83
N HIS A 112 -22.42 -8.15 -38.60
CA HIS A 112 -23.86 -8.41 -38.31
C HIS A 112 -24.69 -7.14 -38.08
N ARG A 113 -24.12 -5.94 -38.29
CA ARG A 113 -24.83 -4.67 -38.09
C ARG A 113 -25.60 -4.23 -39.34
N HIS A 114 -26.58 -5.02 -39.74
CA HIS A 114 -27.55 -4.57 -40.72
C HIS A 114 -28.64 -3.72 -40.03
N LEU A 115 -28.43 -2.43 -39.93
CA LEU A 115 -29.51 -1.46 -39.77
C LEU A 115 -30.30 -1.38 -41.11
N ARG A 116 -31.25 -2.26 -41.25
CA ARG A 116 -32.14 -2.32 -42.43
C ARG A 116 -32.98 -1.05 -42.66
N LEU A 117 -33.02 -0.13 -41.70
CA LEU A 117 -33.98 1.01 -41.70
C LEU A 117 -33.46 2.33 -42.28
N ILE A 118 -32.14 2.51 -42.50
CA ILE A 118 -31.59 3.80 -42.99
C ILE A 118 -30.65 3.62 -44.18
N SER A 119 -30.47 2.39 -44.70
CA SER A 119 -29.38 2.07 -45.66
C SER A 119 -29.67 2.37 -47.11
N LYS A 120 -30.82 2.84 -47.49
CA LYS A 120 -31.08 3.10 -48.91
C LYS A 120 -30.50 4.41 -49.45
N ARG A 121 -30.03 5.35 -48.61
CA ARG A 121 -29.51 6.66 -49.08
C ARG A 121 -28.06 7.00 -48.76
N TYR A 122 -27.36 6.27 -47.90
CA TYR A 122 -25.95 6.55 -47.57
C TYR A 122 -25.16 5.28 -47.58
N ARG A 123 -24.33 5.05 -48.61
CA ARG A 123 -23.20 4.09 -48.55
C ARG A 123 -22.03 4.77 -47.86
N VAL A 124 -21.68 4.31 -46.67
CA VAL A 124 -20.46 4.72 -45.99
C VAL A 124 -19.29 4.03 -46.68
N VAL A 125 -18.42 4.81 -47.35
CA VAL A 125 -17.16 4.34 -47.92
C VAL A 125 -16.07 4.63 -46.90
N TYR A 126 -15.33 3.60 -46.55
CA TYR A 126 -14.24 3.72 -45.61
C TYR A 126 -12.90 3.92 -46.37
N TYR A 127 -12.08 4.85 -45.91
CA TYR A 127 -10.75 5.12 -46.46
C TYR A 127 -9.69 4.27 -45.76
N ASP A 128 -8.81 3.67 -46.54
CA ASP A 128 -7.55 3.12 -46.07
C ASP A 128 -6.44 4.03 -46.60
N ASP A 129 -5.49 4.47 -45.78
CA ASP A 129 -4.42 5.39 -46.16
C ASP A 129 -3.38 4.75 -47.10
N SER A 130 -3.52 3.49 -47.43
CA SER A 130 -2.68 2.87 -48.45
C SER A 130 -3.03 3.42 -49.84
N ASN A 131 -2.05 4.01 -50.52
CA ASN A 131 -2.16 4.64 -51.85
C ASN A 131 -2.60 3.72 -53.02
N THR A 132 -3.06 2.51 -52.72
CA THR A 132 -3.54 1.53 -53.71
C THR A 132 -4.98 1.16 -53.43
N LEU A 133 -5.89 1.99 -53.88
CA LEU A 133 -7.30 1.64 -53.90
C LEU A 133 -7.58 0.63 -55.01
N PRO A 134 -8.19 -0.54 -54.76
CA PRO A 134 -8.64 -1.41 -55.82
C PRO A 134 -9.68 -0.70 -56.70
N HIS A 135 -9.73 -1.01 -57.97
CA HIS A 135 -10.57 -0.36 -58.98
C HIS A 135 -12.05 -0.19 -58.58
N ASN A 136 -12.60 -1.11 -57.79
CA ASN A 136 -13.94 -1.05 -57.20
C ASN A 136 -14.11 0.05 -56.13
N ALA A 137 -13.08 0.42 -55.42
CA ALA A 137 -13.11 1.48 -54.41
C ALA A 137 -13.14 2.88 -55.05
N GLN A 138 -12.46 3.06 -56.19
CA GLN A 138 -12.50 4.30 -56.99
C GLN A 138 -13.89 4.60 -57.56
N VAL A 139 -14.61 3.56 -58.00
CA VAL A 139 -16.00 3.69 -58.49
C VAL A 139 -16.97 4.05 -57.32
N LEU A 140 -16.76 3.52 -56.14
CA LEU A 140 -17.52 3.84 -54.94
C LEU A 140 -17.19 5.27 -54.43
N GLN A 141 -15.96 5.73 -54.58
CA GLN A 141 -15.54 7.08 -54.21
C GLN A 141 -16.22 8.13 -55.10
N ARG A 142 -16.26 7.94 -56.42
CA ARG A 142 -16.99 8.82 -57.32
C ARG A 142 -18.53 8.89 -57.07
N LYS A 143 -19.12 7.81 -56.57
CA LYS A 143 -20.53 7.81 -56.11
C LYS A 143 -20.73 8.46 -54.76
N ALA A 144 -19.78 8.38 -53.86
CA ALA A 144 -19.82 9.03 -52.55
C ALA A 144 -19.68 10.56 -52.66
N ASP A 145 -18.78 11.04 -53.54
CA ASP A 145 -18.61 12.48 -53.82
C ASP A 145 -19.85 13.17 -54.36
N ARG A 146 -20.75 12.42 -54.97
CA ARG A 146 -22.07 12.93 -55.47
C ARG A 146 -23.17 12.92 -54.41
N HIS A 147 -23.15 12.07 -53.39
CA HIS A 147 -24.31 11.80 -52.51
C HIS A 147 -23.97 11.48 -51.04
N GLY A 148 -22.72 11.57 -50.58
CA GLY A 148 -22.41 11.18 -49.19
C GLY A 148 -21.12 11.79 -48.64
N LYS A 149 -21.10 11.99 -47.32
CA LYS A 149 -19.89 12.33 -46.58
C LYS A 149 -18.99 11.09 -46.46
N LEU A 150 -17.76 11.22 -46.93
CA LEU A 150 -16.70 10.27 -46.62
C LEU A 150 -16.49 10.24 -45.11
N VAL A 151 -16.60 9.06 -44.52
CA VAL A 151 -16.32 8.85 -43.12
C VAL A 151 -15.02 8.06 -43.03
N LYS A 152 -13.96 8.69 -42.52
CA LYS A 152 -12.69 8.01 -42.22
C LYS A 152 -12.98 6.85 -41.22
N ARG A 153 -12.44 5.67 -41.49
CA ARG A 153 -12.52 4.55 -40.56
C ARG A 153 -11.77 4.94 -39.31
N GLN A 154 -12.44 4.96 -38.18
CA GLN A 154 -11.77 5.07 -36.88
C GLN A 154 -11.26 3.68 -36.47
N THR A 155 -9.93 3.54 -36.44
CA THR A 155 -9.23 2.43 -35.80
C THR A 155 -8.95 2.79 -34.33
N LEU A 156 -8.40 1.85 -33.55
CA LEU A 156 -7.93 2.15 -32.19
C LEU A 156 -6.81 3.18 -32.18
N TYR A 157 -5.97 3.23 -33.22
CA TYR A 157 -4.95 4.27 -33.40
C TYR A 157 -5.55 5.68 -33.51
N ASP A 158 -6.63 5.82 -34.27
CA ASP A 158 -7.32 7.11 -34.42
C ASP A 158 -8.10 7.52 -33.14
N LEU A 159 -8.36 6.58 -32.24
CA LEU A 159 -9.10 6.84 -31.00
C LEU A 159 -8.19 7.40 -29.92
N LEU A 160 -6.91 6.99 -29.91
CA LEU A 160 -5.90 7.48 -28.96
C LEU A 160 -5.14 8.63 -29.61
N PRO A 161 -5.27 9.87 -29.11
CA PRO A 161 -4.61 11.04 -29.70
C PRO A 161 -3.12 11.11 -29.30
N ILE A 162 -2.36 10.03 -29.49
CA ILE A 162 -0.93 9.95 -29.17
C ILE A 162 -0.15 9.97 -30.48
N GLU A 163 0.68 10.98 -30.66
CA GLU A 163 1.55 11.10 -31.83
C GLU A 163 2.97 10.61 -31.54
N LYS A 164 3.58 11.10 -30.46
CA LYS A 164 4.96 10.80 -30.09
C LYS A 164 5.14 10.80 -28.57
N ILE A 165 6.11 10.03 -28.07
CA ILE A 165 6.59 10.08 -26.70
C ILE A 165 8.11 10.28 -26.78
N GLU A 166 8.61 11.33 -26.15
CA GLU A 166 10.02 11.69 -26.19
C GLU A 166 10.39 12.57 -24.99
N ASN A 167 11.52 12.28 -24.34
CA ASN A 167 12.02 13.00 -23.16
C ASN A 167 11.01 13.02 -22.00
N GLY A 168 10.27 11.94 -21.79
CA GLY A 168 9.24 11.88 -20.74
C GLY A 168 8.06 12.82 -20.98
N ILE A 169 7.83 13.23 -22.23
CA ILE A 169 6.74 14.10 -22.65
C ILE A 169 5.92 13.39 -23.73
N LEU A 170 4.62 13.38 -23.52
CA LEU A 170 3.67 12.83 -24.48
C LEU A 170 3.16 13.96 -25.37
N HIS A 171 3.43 13.88 -26.68
CA HIS A 171 2.89 14.75 -27.71
C HIS A 171 1.63 14.14 -28.31
N THR A 172 0.56 14.94 -28.37
CA THR A 172 -0.74 14.50 -28.88
C THR A 172 -0.99 15.02 -30.29
N THR A 173 -1.84 14.32 -31.05
CA THR A 173 -2.24 14.69 -32.42
C THR A 173 -2.98 16.04 -32.54
N ASP A 174 -3.37 16.64 -31.42
CA ASP A 174 -3.98 17.95 -31.31
C ASP A 174 -3.02 19.00 -30.70
N ASP A 175 -1.69 18.82 -30.92
CA ASP A 175 -0.59 19.71 -30.54
C ASP A 175 -0.52 20.06 -29.04
N ARG A 176 -0.85 19.11 -28.16
CA ARG A 176 -0.65 19.24 -26.73
C ARG A 176 0.56 18.45 -26.27
N TYR A 177 1.30 19.03 -25.32
CA TYR A 177 2.45 18.42 -24.67
C TYR A 177 2.10 18.15 -23.20
N ILE A 178 2.20 16.89 -22.79
CA ILE A 178 1.71 16.41 -21.51
C ILE A 178 2.85 15.74 -20.75
N LYS A 179 2.98 16.09 -19.46
CA LYS A 179 3.90 15.44 -18.50
C LYS A 179 3.06 14.66 -17.49
N ILE A 180 3.56 13.46 -17.17
CA ILE A 180 2.95 12.56 -16.17
C ILE A 180 3.99 12.31 -15.10
N LEU A 181 3.63 12.55 -13.83
CA LEU A 181 4.47 12.26 -12.69
C LEU A 181 3.80 11.21 -11.81
N GLU A 182 4.55 10.19 -11.41
CA GLU A 182 4.08 9.20 -10.44
C GLU A 182 4.43 9.65 -9.03
N ILE A 183 3.47 9.58 -8.13
CA ILE A 183 3.56 10.10 -6.77
C ILE A 183 3.46 8.95 -5.76
N GLU A 184 4.41 8.87 -4.86
CA GLU A 184 4.33 8.00 -3.70
C GLU A 184 3.38 8.63 -2.65
N PRO A 185 2.28 7.96 -2.30
CA PRO A 185 1.30 8.48 -1.35
C PRO A 185 1.80 8.39 0.10
N ILE A 186 1.13 9.12 1.00
CA ILE A 186 1.35 9.03 2.45
C ILE A 186 0.16 8.39 3.15
N ASN A 187 0.34 7.90 4.36
CA ASN A 187 -0.78 7.46 5.18
C ASN A 187 -1.43 8.66 5.88
N PHE A 188 -2.19 9.45 5.10
CA PHE A 188 -2.77 10.72 5.55
C PHE A 188 -3.69 10.56 6.76
N LEU A 189 -4.49 9.47 6.82
CA LEU A 189 -5.50 9.27 7.86
C LEU A 189 -4.91 8.94 9.25
N LEU A 190 -3.69 8.45 9.31
CA LEU A 190 -2.97 8.17 10.56
C LEU A 190 -2.17 9.39 11.08
N ARG A 191 -2.09 10.47 10.30
CA ARG A 191 -1.43 11.71 10.71
C ARG A 191 -2.25 12.45 11.76
N SER A 192 -1.57 13.19 12.62
CA SER A 192 -2.22 14.08 13.59
C SER A 192 -3.03 15.19 12.89
N PRO A 193 -4.07 15.75 13.49
CA PRO A 193 -4.84 16.85 12.91
C PRO A 193 -3.97 18.04 12.49
N ARG A 194 -2.91 18.34 13.25
CA ARG A 194 -1.95 19.41 12.94
C ARG A 194 -1.14 19.07 11.68
N GLU A 195 -0.67 17.85 11.53
CA GLU A 195 0.06 17.40 10.34
C GLU A 195 -0.86 17.36 9.12
N GLN A 196 -2.10 16.86 9.27
CA GLN A 196 -3.10 16.89 8.19
C GLN A 196 -3.33 18.31 7.69
N ARG A 197 -3.50 19.29 8.58
CA ARG A 197 -3.59 20.72 8.21
C ARG A 197 -2.37 21.22 7.47
N SER A 198 -1.18 20.86 7.92
CA SER A 198 0.09 21.24 7.26
C SER A 198 0.17 20.70 5.83
N VAL A 199 -0.22 19.43 5.63
CA VAL A 199 -0.28 18.81 4.29
C VAL A 199 -1.25 19.55 3.39
N ILE A 200 -2.47 19.82 3.86
CA ILE A 200 -3.49 20.53 3.07
C ILE A 200 -3.03 21.97 2.74
N TYR A 201 -2.37 22.66 3.67
CA TYR A 201 -1.83 23.99 3.41
C TYR A 201 -0.72 23.97 2.35
N SER A 202 0.21 23.02 2.44
CA SER A 202 1.28 22.84 1.45
C SER A 202 0.71 22.48 0.08
N PHE A 203 -0.32 21.63 0.03
CA PHE A 203 -1.01 21.28 -1.21
C PHE A 203 -1.80 22.45 -1.79
N ALA A 204 -2.42 23.30 -0.96
CA ALA A 204 -3.05 24.55 -1.41
C ALA A 204 -2.02 25.50 -2.04
N SER A 205 -0.82 25.57 -1.49
CA SER A 205 0.29 26.37 -2.03
C SER A 205 0.76 25.82 -3.39
N LEU A 206 0.84 24.48 -3.54
CA LEU A 206 1.12 23.84 -4.82
C LEU A 206 0.08 24.20 -5.87
N LEU A 207 -1.22 24.14 -5.54
CA LEU A 207 -2.29 24.43 -6.49
C LEU A 207 -2.22 25.86 -7.03
N LYS A 208 -1.77 26.84 -6.23
CA LYS A 208 -1.60 28.25 -6.66
C LYS A 208 -0.53 28.44 -7.71
N VAL A 209 0.56 27.66 -7.67
CA VAL A 209 1.69 27.76 -8.62
C VAL A 209 1.59 26.78 -9.77
N SER A 210 0.60 25.90 -9.74
CA SER A 210 0.39 24.86 -10.75
C SER A 210 -0.20 25.40 -12.06
N PRO A 211 -0.09 24.68 -13.19
CA PRO A 211 -0.80 24.97 -14.43
C PRO A 211 -2.30 25.10 -14.23
N VAL A 212 -2.97 25.73 -15.21
CA VAL A 212 -4.43 26.01 -15.15
C VAL A 212 -5.23 24.71 -15.07
N ARG A 213 -4.81 23.68 -15.81
CA ARG A 213 -5.46 22.37 -15.84
C ARG A 213 -4.60 21.31 -15.23
N LEU A 214 -5.20 20.55 -14.30
CA LEU A 214 -4.59 19.42 -13.62
C LEU A 214 -5.54 18.23 -13.66
N GLN A 215 -4.98 17.05 -13.84
CA GLN A 215 -5.64 15.77 -13.61
C GLN A 215 -4.85 15.00 -12.58
N PHE A 216 -5.48 14.65 -11.47
CA PHE A 216 -4.95 13.72 -10.48
C PHE A 216 -5.63 12.38 -10.68
N LYS A 217 -4.86 11.35 -10.90
CA LYS A 217 -5.39 10.02 -11.18
C LYS A 217 -4.90 9.02 -10.14
N SER A 218 -5.81 8.30 -9.52
CA SER A 218 -5.50 7.08 -8.80
C SER A 218 -5.94 5.89 -9.65
N PHE A 219 -5.03 4.95 -9.82
CA PHE A 219 -5.22 3.77 -10.65
C PHE A 219 -5.06 2.51 -9.80
N SER A 220 -6.11 1.70 -9.70
CA SER A 220 -6.10 0.46 -8.94
C SER A 220 -5.87 -0.76 -9.84
N ARG A 221 -4.98 -1.67 -9.41
CA ARG A 221 -4.73 -2.96 -10.07
C ARG A 221 -4.60 -4.06 -9.02
N LYS A 222 -4.68 -5.30 -9.45
CA LYS A 222 -4.27 -6.41 -8.59
C LYS A 222 -2.79 -6.27 -8.24
N ALA A 223 -2.44 -6.62 -7.01
CA ALA A 223 -1.05 -6.61 -6.60
C ALA A 223 -0.24 -7.56 -7.47
N ASP A 224 0.83 -7.05 -8.07
CA ASP A 224 1.76 -7.88 -8.82
C ASP A 224 2.70 -8.60 -7.85
N VAL A 225 2.49 -9.89 -7.71
CA VAL A 225 3.31 -10.77 -6.86
C VAL A 225 4.27 -11.63 -7.67
N ASN A 226 4.34 -11.46 -8.99
CA ASN A 226 5.12 -12.36 -9.86
C ASN A 226 6.62 -12.32 -9.51
N ALA A 227 7.22 -11.13 -9.40
CA ALA A 227 8.61 -10.99 -9.03
C ALA A 227 8.92 -11.63 -7.65
N TYR A 228 8.02 -11.47 -6.69
CA TYR A 228 8.12 -12.09 -5.38
C TYR A 228 7.98 -13.62 -5.44
N LEU A 229 7.03 -14.12 -6.22
CA LEU A 229 6.86 -15.57 -6.44
C LEU A 229 8.07 -16.19 -7.13
N ASP A 230 8.68 -15.50 -8.10
CA ASP A 230 9.88 -16.01 -8.80
C ASP A 230 11.09 -16.04 -7.88
N LYS A 231 11.22 -15.07 -6.97
CA LYS A 231 12.21 -15.14 -5.90
C LYS A 231 11.96 -16.35 -5.00
N LEU A 232 10.75 -16.53 -4.49
CA LEU A 232 10.41 -17.67 -3.64
C LEU A 232 10.63 -19.01 -4.34
N ARG A 233 10.41 -19.11 -5.65
CA ARG A 233 10.72 -20.33 -6.44
C ARG A 233 12.21 -20.58 -6.51
N ARG A 234 13.03 -19.54 -6.71
CA ARG A 234 14.51 -19.65 -6.69
C ARG A 234 15.00 -20.08 -5.32
N ASP A 235 14.49 -19.45 -4.25
CA ASP A 235 14.83 -19.81 -2.87
C ASP A 235 14.44 -21.27 -2.58
N ALA A 236 13.27 -21.73 -3.04
CA ALA A 236 12.84 -23.13 -2.91
C ALA A 236 13.69 -24.12 -3.72
N ALA A 237 14.20 -23.72 -4.89
CA ALA A 237 15.07 -24.57 -5.71
C ALA A 237 16.45 -24.74 -5.07
N ASN A 238 16.96 -23.71 -4.39
CA ASN A 238 18.24 -23.71 -3.71
C ASN A 238 18.20 -24.36 -2.32
N GLU A 239 17.01 -24.64 -1.78
CA GLU A 239 16.86 -25.24 -0.45
C GLU A 239 17.24 -26.75 -0.49
N PRO A 240 18.26 -27.19 0.26
CA PRO A 240 18.69 -28.59 0.25
C PRO A 240 17.71 -29.52 0.96
N ASP A 241 16.99 -29.03 1.99
CA ASP A 241 16.09 -29.85 2.80
C ASP A 241 14.74 -30.05 2.11
N ALA A 242 14.37 -31.33 1.89
CA ALA A 242 13.11 -31.71 1.24
C ALA A 242 11.87 -31.32 2.06
N ALA A 243 11.95 -31.36 3.41
CA ALA A 243 10.83 -30.98 4.27
C ALA A 243 10.59 -29.46 4.21
N VAL A 244 11.67 -28.66 4.25
CA VAL A 244 11.62 -27.21 4.11
C VAL A 244 11.14 -26.82 2.71
N ARG A 245 11.64 -27.49 1.66
CA ARG A 245 11.17 -27.27 0.26
C ARG A 245 9.68 -27.52 0.10
N LYS A 246 9.11 -28.54 0.73
CA LYS A 246 7.66 -28.77 0.74
C LYS A 246 6.89 -27.59 1.38
N ARG A 247 7.45 -26.98 2.45
CA ARG A 247 6.85 -25.80 3.10
C ARG A 247 6.93 -24.56 2.22
N HIS A 248 8.04 -24.39 1.49
CA HIS A 248 8.14 -23.34 0.45
C HIS A 248 7.03 -23.44 -0.58
N MET A 249 6.77 -24.62 -1.12
CA MET A 249 5.73 -24.81 -2.14
C MET A 249 4.32 -24.50 -1.59
N SER A 250 4.07 -24.80 -0.32
CA SER A 250 2.82 -24.41 0.36
C SER A 250 2.71 -22.89 0.51
N TYR A 251 3.78 -22.23 0.92
CA TYR A 251 3.84 -20.79 1.06
C TYR A 251 3.67 -20.07 -0.29
N ILE A 252 4.33 -20.53 -1.35
CA ILE A 252 4.17 -20.01 -2.72
C ILE A 252 2.69 -20.06 -3.16
N ARG A 253 1.99 -21.18 -2.90
CA ARG A 253 0.56 -21.30 -3.20
C ARG A 253 -0.30 -20.30 -2.40
N PHE A 254 0.03 -20.10 -1.15
CA PHE A 254 -0.63 -19.11 -0.29
C PHE A 254 -0.45 -17.69 -0.83
N VAL A 255 0.80 -17.26 -1.10
CA VAL A 255 1.12 -15.93 -1.64
C VAL A 255 0.41 -15.69 -2.98
N LYS A 256 0.43 -16.69 -3.90
CA LYS A 256 -0.29 -16.61 -5.18
C LYS A 256 -1.79 -16.40 -4.97
N ARG A 257 -2.40 -17.11 -4.03
CA ARG A 257 -3.83 -16.97 -3.71
C ARG A 257 -4.14 -15.59 -3.13
N LEU A 258 -3.34 -15.12 -2.19
CA LEU A 258 -3.50 -13.81 -1.55
C LEU A 258 -3.41 -12.67 -2.57
N GLY A 259 -2.37 -12.67 -3.42
CA GLY A 259 -2.19 -11.66 -4.48
C GLY A 259 -3.29 -11.67 -5.53
N SER A 260 -3.85 -12.86 -5.86
CA SER A 260 -4.90 -12.98 -6.89
C SER A 260 -6.30 -12.61 -6.40
N ARG A 261 -6.59 -12.71 -5.10
CA ARG A 261 -7.96 -12.54 -4.56
C ARG A 261 -8.15 -11.28 -3.73
N ASP A 262 -7.20 -10.99 -2.84
CA ASP A 262 -7.45 -10.06 -1.73
C ASP A 262 -6.59 -8.79 -1.81
N ALA A 263 -5.51 -8.79 -2.59
CA ALA A 263 -4.54 -7.70 -2.58
C ALA A 263 -4.70 -6.77 -3.78
N VAL A 264 -4.72 -5.47 -3.48
CA VAL A 264 -4.84 -4.37 -4.44
C VAL A 264 -3.61 -3.48 -4.33
N SER A 265 -3.04 -3.09 -5.46
CA SER A 265 -2.01 -2.06 -5.53
C SER A 265 -2.56 -0.82 -6.23
N ARG A 266 -2.10 0.36 -5.81
CA ARG A 266 -2.53 1.64 -6.35
C ARG A 266 -1.34 2.47 -6.79
N ARG A 267 -1.47 3.06 -7.98
CA ARG A 267 -0.53 4.06 -8.49
C ARG A 267 -1.21 5.42 -8.54
N PHE A 268 -0.47 6.46 -8.23
CA PHE A 268 -0.97 7.83 -8.20
C PHE A 268 -0.22 8.70 -9.18
N PHE A 269 -0.96 9.45 -9.99
CA PHE A 269 -0.37 10.29 -11.02
C PHE A 269 -0.86 11.72 -10.91
N VAL A 270 0.05 12.66 -11.19
CA VAL A 270 -0.25 14.05 -11.52
C VAL A 270 0.01 14.24 -13.00
N ILE A 271 -0.99 14.70 -13.72
CA ILE A 271 -0.93 14.93 -15.16
C ILE A 271 -1.20 16.42 -15.41
N PHE A 272 -0.33 17.06 -16.17
CA PHE A 272 -0.47 18.44 -16.59
C PHE A 272 0.03 18.64 -18.00
N GLN A 273 -0.45 19.71 -18.64
CA GLN A 273 -0.07 20.04 -20.01
C GLN A 273 0.70 21.35 -20.05
N TYR A 274 1.49 21.52 -21.12
CA TYR A 274 2.11 22.80 -21.44
C TYR A 274 1.03 23.82 -21.80
N GLU A 275 1.17 25.04 -21.29
CA GLU A 275 0.27 26.16 -21.56
C GLU A 275 1.07 27.28 -22.26
N ALA A 276 0.75 27.49 -23.55
CA ALA A 276 1.39 28.51 -24.34
C ALA A 276 1.10 29.91 -23.80
N PRO A 277 2.09 30.80 -23.66
CA PRO A 277 1.87 32.20 -23.38
C PRO A 277 1.00 32.85 -24.47
N THR A 278 0.08 33.74 -24.06
CA THR A 278 -0.97 34.31 -24.93
C THR A 278 -0.41 35.13 -26.12
N ASN A 279 0.86 35.48 -26.11
CA ASN A 279 1.45 36.40 -27.08
C ASN A 279 2.55 35.82 -27.98
N GLU A 280 2.93 34.55 -27.84
CA GLU A 280 4.02 33.93 -28.60
C GLU A 280 3.48 32.92 -29.62
N ARG A 281 3.81 33.12 -30.92
CA ARG A 281 3.36 32.28 -32.03
C ARG A 281 4.33 31.17 -32.44
N ASN A 282 5.61 31.25 -32.04
CA ASN A 282 6.65 30.26 -32.41
C ASN A 282 7.45 29.89 -31.15
N ILE A 283 7.02 28.87 -30.46
CA ILE A 283 7.72 28.34 -29.28
C ILE A 283 8.52 27.12 -29.72
N SER A 284 9.79 27.06 -29.33
CA SER A 284 10.64 25.91 -29.65
C SER A 284 10.30 24.71 -28.75
N TYR A 285 10.48 23.50 -29.27
CA TYR A 285 10.29 22.28 -28.48
C TYR A 285 11.17 22.27 -27.21
N ALA A 286 12.41 22.75 -27.31
CA ALA A 286 13.31 22.84 -26.15
C ALA A 286 12.76 23.73 -25.02
N GLU A 287 12.05 24.79 -25.36
CA GLU A 287 11.41 25.68 -24.40
C GLU A 287 10.19 25.02 -23.73
N ILE A 288 9.41 24.24 -24.47
CA ILE A 288 8.32 23.43 -23.95
C ILE A 288 8.86 22.43 -22.92
N VAL A 289 9.91 21.69 -23.28
CA VAL A 289 10.58 20.73 -22.38
C VAL A 289 11.06 21.44 -21.12
N SER A 290 11.78 22.56 -21.24
CA SER A 290 12.30 23.32 -20.10
C SER A 290 11.19 23.81 -19.17
N THR A 291 10.08 24.26 -19.72
CA THR A 291 8.92 24.74 -18.92
C THR A 291 8.23 23.61 -18.18
N LEU A 292 8.03 22.46 -18.83
CA LEU A 292 7.43 21.28 -18.20
C LEU A 292 8.34 20.71 -17.10
N GLU A 293 9.67 20.67 -17.33
CA GLU A 293 10.64 20.23 -16.32
C GLU A 293 10.72 21.18 -15.12
N THR A 294 10.61 22.49 -15.37
CA THR A 294 10.55 23.48 -14.27
C THR A 294 9.27 23.28 -13.44
N THR A 295 8.16 23.03 -14.12
CA THR A 295 6.89 22.72 -13.47
C THR A 295 7.00 21.41 -12.65
N ALA A 296 7.62 20.38 -13.19
CA ALA A 296 7.85 19.10 -12.49
C ALA A 296 8.73 19.31 -11.22
N ARG A 297 9.77 20.16 -11.30
CA ARG A 297 10.58 20.53 -10.13
C ARG A 297 9.78 21.25 -9.06
N ASN A 298 8.87 22.13 -9.44
CA ASN A 298 7.96 22.78 -8.50
C ASN A 298 7.06 21.75 -7.81
N PHE A 299 6.47 20.81 -8.56
CA PHE A 299 5.70 19.71 -7.97
C PHE A 299 6.54 18.91 -6.97
N ARG A 300 7.79 18.55 -7.30
CA ARG A 300 8.69 17.85 -6.39
C ARG A 300 8.89 18.61 -5.08
N THR A 301 9.14 19.90 -5.15
CA THR A 301 9.40 20.73 -3.97
C THR A 301 8.19 20.83 -3.04
N TYR A 302 7.01 21.10 -3.59
CA TYR A 302 5.81 21.26 -2.77
C TYR A 302 5.24 19.92 -2.28
N LEU A 303 5.30 18.86 -3.09
CA LEU A 303 4.89 17.52 -2.66
C LEU A 303 5.79 16.98 -1.56
N ALA A 304 7.10 17.26 -1.60
CA ALA A 304 8.00 16.92 -0.50
C ALA A 304 7.60 17.59 0.82
N GLN A 305 7.08 18.85 0.78
CA GLN A 305 6.51 19.50 1.96
C GLN A 305 5.21 18.83 2.46
N CYS A 306 4.47 18.17 1.58
CA CYS A 306 3.35 17.33 1.96
C CYS A 306 3.78 15.97 2.54
N GLY A 307 5.06 15.61 2.42
CA GLY A 307 5.60 14.30 2.80
C GLY A 307 5.52 13.24 1.69
N ASN A 308 5.14 13.63 0.47
CA ASN A 308 5.13 12.77 -0.71
C ASN A 308 6.48 12.79 -1.43
N ALA A 309 6.81 11.68 -2.10
CA ALA A 309 7.92 11.62 -3.03
C ALA A 309 7.40 11.48 -4.47
N ILE A 310 8.16 11.94 -5.45
CA ILE A 310 7.97 11.60 -6.86
C ILE A 310 8.80 10.36 -7.13
N VAL A 311 8.18 9.34 -7.73
CA VAL A 311 8.86 8.12 -8.16
C VAL A 311 9.72 8.45 -9.37
N GLU A 312 11.01 8.18 -9.29
CA GLU A 312 11.94 8.38 -10.40
C GLU A 312 12.03 7.09 -11.23
N HIS A 313 11.90 7.23 -12.53
CA HIS A 313 12.01 6.12 -13.50
C HIS A 313 13.29 6.26 -14.31
N GLU A 314 14.00 5.16 -14.55
CA GLU A 314 15.23 5.15 -15.37
C GLU A 314 14.95 5.57 -16.83
N ASN A 315 13.77 5.20 -17.34
CA ASN A 315 13.31 5.56 -18.68
C ASN A 315 11.87 6.11 -18.59
N GLU A 316 11.73 7.43 -18.66
CA GLU A 316 10.44 8.11 -18.57
C GLU A 316 9.53 7.82 -19.78
N ASP A 317 10.07 7.56 -20.96
CA ASP A 317 9.29 7.24 -22.17
C ASP A 317 8.66 5.84 -22.04
N GLU A 318 9.42 4.89 -21.51
CA GLU A 318 8.94 3.54 -21.20
C GLU A 318 7.89 3.58 -20.07
N PHE A 319 8.11 4.40 -19.06
CA PHE A 319 7.15 4.61 -17.98
C PHE A 319 5.80 5.11 -18.51
N ILE A 320 5.78 6.14 -19.36
CA ILE A 320 4.52 6.64 -19.95
C ILE A 320 3.84 5.54 -20.76
N THR A 321 4.62 4.78 -21.55
CA THR A 321 4.10 3.66 -22.33
C THR A 321 3.49 2.59 -21.43
N ASP A 322 4.13 2.25 -20.28
CA ASP A 322 3.62 1.30 -19.29
C ASP A 322 2.30 1.77 -18.66
N VAL A 323 2.18 3.04 -18.33
CA VAL A 323 0.95 3.62 -17.78
C VAL A 323 -0.23 3.41 -18.73
N PHE A 324 -0.07 3.72 -20.02
CA PHE A 324 -1.14 3.51 -21.01
C PHE A 324 -1.37 2.03 -21.29
N TYR A 325 -0.31 1.23 -21.41
CA TYR A 325 -0.43 -0.21 -21.63
C TYR A 325 -1.24 -0.87 -20.51
N THR A 326 -0.88 -0.58 -19.27
CA THR A 326 -1.55 -1.15 -18.09
C THR A 326 -3.01 -0.69 -17.96
N LEU A 327 -3.32 0.57 -18.29
CA LEU A 327 -4.67 1.11 -18.27
C LEU A 327 -5.57 0.45 -19.31
N LEU A 328 -5.03 0.22 -20.51
CA LEU A 328 -5.79 -0.27 -21.66
C LEU A 328 -5.84 -1.80 -21.73
N ASN A 329 -4.88 -2.50 -21.12
CA ASN A 329 -4.74 -3.96 -21.14
C ASN A 329 -4.69 -4.54 -19.72
N ARG A 330 -5.70 -4.26 -18.91
CA ARG A 330 -5.72 -4.61 -17.48
C ARG A 330 -5.55 -6.09 -17.16
N ARG A 331 -6.04 -6.96 -18.04
CA ARG A 331 -5.91 -8.41 -17.87
C ARG A 331 -4.60 -8.92 -18.46
N THR A 332 -4.29 -8.47 -19.67
CA THR A 332 -3.09 -8.90 -20.41
C THR A 332 -1.81 -8.39 -19.75
N ALA A 333 -1.78 -7.15 -19.25
CA ALA A 333 -0.61 -6.56 -18.60
C ALA A 333 -0.17 -7.29 -17.31
N VAL A 334 -1.05 -8.04 -16.65
CA VAL A 334 -0.68 -8.88 -15.50
C VAL A 334 0.09 -10.13 -15.93
N GLN A 335 -0.12 -10.61 -17.17
CA GLN A 335 0.48 -11.84 -17.69
C GLN A 335 1.70 -11.56 -18.57
N VAL A 336 1.64 -10.49 -19.35
CA VAL A 336 2.67 -10.09 -20.32
C VAL A 336 3.20 -8.72 -19.92
N PRO A 337 4.42 -8.62 -19.39
CA PRO A 337 5.06 -7.34 -19.11
C PRO A 337 5.24 -6.49 -20.36
N LEU A 338 5.36 -5.16 -20.17
CA LEU A 338 5.53 -4.24 -21.31
C LEU A 338 6.73 -4.59 -22.19
N GLN A 339 7.86 -5.00 -21.63
CA GLN A 339 9.06 -5.38 -22.36
C GLN A 339 8.83 -6.56 -23.31
N GLU A 340 8.11 -7.59 -22.87
CA GLU A 340 7.70 -8.72 -23.68
C GLU A 340 6.73 -8.26 -24.79
N ARG A 341 5.78 -7.40 -24.44
CA ARG A 341 4.86 -6.78 -25.41
C ARG A 341 5.59 -5.99 -26.48
N ILE A 342 6.61 -5.22 -26.11
CA ILE A 342 7.44 -4.47 -27.08
C ILE A 342 8.13 -5.44 -28.05
N GLN A 343 8.72 -6.53 -27.52
CA GLN A 343 9.36 -7.55 -28.36
C GLN A 343 8.37 -8.21 -29.32
N ASP A 344 7.18 -8.56 -28.88
CA ASP A 344 6.14 -9.15 -29.73
C ASP A 344 5.69 -8.21 -30.86
N VAL A 345 5.49 -6.93 -30.55
CA VAL A 345 5.11 -5.92 -31.53
C VAL A 345 6.25 -5.72 -32.56
N LEU A 346 7.49 -5.55 -32.08
CA LEU A 346 8.67 -5.42 -32.97
C LEU A 346 8.83 -6.65 -33.85
N ALA A 347 8.71 -7.86 -33.31
CA ALA A 347 8.78 -9.09 -34.06
C ALA A 347 7.70 -9.17 -35.16
N SER A 348 6.47 -8.74 -34.84
CA SER A 348 5.37 -8.72 -35.81
C SER A 348 5.58 -7.75 -36.97
N TYR A 349 6.19 -6.59 -36.72
CA TYR A 349 6.55 -5.61 -37.77
C TYR A 349 7.73 -6.09 -38.61
N LEU A 350 8.75 -6.68 -38.02
CA LEU A 350 9.89 -7.26 -38.72
C LEU A 350 9.48 -8.42 -39.62
N ALA A 351 8.52 -9.24 -39.23
CA ALA A 351 7.98 -10.34 -40.00
C ALA A 351 7.24 -9.87 -41.27
N GLN A 352 6.82 -8.60 -41.34
CA GLN A 352 6.18 -7.99 -42.51
C GLN A 352 7.15 -7.48 -43.57
N ASN A 353 8.45 -7.82 -43.46
CA ASN A 353 9.50 -7.68 -44.48
C ASN A 353 9.99 -6.27 -44.88
N ASP A 354 9.91 -5.29 -44.00
CA ASP A 354 10.45 -3.97 -44.29
C ASP A 354 11.24 -3.39 -43.11
N ALA A 355 12.58 -3.36 -43.22
CA ALA A 355 13.42 -2.73 -42.18
C ALA A 355 13.12 -1.23 -42.01
N THR A 356 12.54 -0.58 -43.00
CA THR A 356 12.07 0.81 -42.94
C THR A 356 10.73 0.94 -42.21
N ALA A 357 10.06 -0.17 -41.84
CA ALA A 357 8.81 -0.17 -41.14
C ALA A 357 8.99 0.12 -39.64
N LEU A 358 10.18 -0.08 -39.08
CA LEU A 358 10.46 0.16 -37.64
C LEU A 358 10.30 1.65 -37.29
N ASP A 359 10.77 2.54 -38.15
CA ASP A 359 10.63 4.00 -37.93
C ASP A 359 9.18 4.49 -38.04
N LYS A 360 8.27 3.65 -38.52
CA LYS A 360 6.85 3.98 -38.74
C LYS A 360 5.90 3.38 -37.69
N ILE A 361 6.44 2.69 -36.67
CA ILE A 361 5.60 2.10 -35.62
C ILE A 361 5.04 3.24 -34.79
N PRO A 362 3.72 3.44 -34.78
CA PRO A 362 3.10 4.44 -33.89
C PRO A 362 3.25 4.02 -32.43
N PRO A 363 3.58 4.93 -31.48
CA PRO A 363 3.71 4.58 -30.08
C PRO A 363 2.47 3.86 -29.51
N ALA A 364 1.30 4.19 -30.01
CA ALA A 364 0.05 3.54 -29.64
C ALA A 364 0.04 2.01 -29.94
N ALA A 365 0.89 1.49 -30.84
CA ALA A 365 0.97 0.06 -31.15
C ALA A 365 1.36 -0.80 -29.93
N PHE A 366 2.19 -0.26 -29.04
CA PHE A 366 2.61 -0.93 -27.82
C PHE A 366 1.52 -0.94 -26.75
N MET A 367 0.57 0.01 -26.80
CA MET A 367 -0.39 0.28 -25.74
C MET A 367 -1.81 -0.23 -26.02
N ILE A 368 -2.23 -0.28 -27.30
CA ILE A 368 -3.62 -0.58 -27.65
C ILE A 368 -4.05 -2.01 -27.32
N PRO A 369 -5.31 -2.18 -26.85
CA PRO A 369 -5.89 -3.51 -26.65
C PRO A 369 -6.27 -4.17 -27.98
N PRO A 370 -6.54 -5.49 -27.98
CA PRO A 370 -6.99 -6.20 -29.18
C PRO A 370 -8.30 -5.67 -29.77
N SER A 371 -9.20 -5.21 -28.94
CA SER A 371 -10.48 -4.64 -29.35
C SER A 371 -11.12 -3.81 -28.23
N LEU A 372 -11.96 -2.84 -28.64
CA LEU A 372 -12.78 -2.04 -27.77
C LEU A 372 -14.25 -2.17 -28.21
N ASP A 373 -15.10 -2.76 -27.37
CA ASP A 373 -16.54 -2.91 -27.64
C ASP A 373 -17.33 -1.74 -27.02
N LEU A 374 -17.87 -0.89 -27.86
CA LEU A 374 -18.71 0.27 -27.54
C LEU A 374 -20.21 0.02 -27.84
N LYS A 375 -20.65 -1.26 -27.87
CA LYS A 375 -22.03 -1.62 -28.18
C LYS A 375 -23.01 -1.37 -27.05
N HIS A 376 -22.53 -1.25 -25.82
CA HIS A 376 -23.36 -1.12 -24.65
C HIS A 376 -23.44 0.32 -24.15
N GLY A 377 -24.61 0.77 -23.77
CA GLY A 377 -24.83 2.18 -23.35
C GLY A 377 -24.45 2.45 -21.89
N ARG A 378 -24.22 1.42 -21.07
CA ARG A 378 -23.92 1.56 -19.63
C ARG A 378 -22.46 1.20 -19.28
N TYR A 379 -21.81 0.43 -20.13
CA TYR A 379 -20.41 -0.02 -19.97
C TYR A 379 -19.75 -0.22 -21.33
N LEU A 380 -18.42 -0.30 -21.35
CA LEU A 380 -17.65 -0.80 -22.48
C LEU A 380 -16.90 -2.07 -22.07
N TYR A 381 -16.46 -2.83 -23.07
CA TYR A 381 -15.68 -4.04 -22.86
C TYR A 381 -14.34 -3.95 -23.57
N MET A 382 -13.26 -4.19 -22.85
CA MET A 382 -11.89 -4.03 -23.33
C MET A 382 -10.98 -5.01 -22.57
N ASP A 383 -10.11 -5.70 -23.30
CA ASP A 383 -9.13 -6.65 -22.76
C ASP A 383 -9.74 -7.67 -21.76
N GLY A 384 -10.93 -8.21 -22.06
CA GLY A 384 -11.60 -9.21 -21.20
C GLY A 384 -12.25 -8.62 -19.94
N ILE A 385 -12.32 -7.29 -19.79
CA ILE A 385 -12.84 -6.58 -18.62
C ILE A 385 -13.94 -5.60 -19.03
N TYR A 386 -14.98 -5.51 -18.21
CA TYR A 386 -16.07 -4.54 -18.35
C TYR A 386 -15.72 -3.26 -17.59
N HIS A 387 -15.94 -2.10 -18.19
CA HIS A 387 -15.66 -0.78 -17.63
C HIS A 387 -16.93 0.08 -17.61
N ALA A 388 -17.26 0.66 -16.48
CA ALA A 388 -18.33 1.65 -16.34
C ALA A 388 -17.77 2.94 -15.73
N TYR A 389 -18.34 4.06 -16.13
CA TYR A 389 -17.90 5.40 -15.73
C TYR A 389 -19.00 6.12 -14.98
N LEU A 390 -18.66 6.65 -13.80
CA LEU A 390 -19.55 7.43 -12.96
C LEU A 390 -18.92 8.79 -12.68
N MET A 391 -19.75 9.81 -12.47
CA MET A 391 -19.31 11.15 -12.05
C MET A 391 -20.20 11.65 -10.91
N ILE A 392 -19.64 12.50 -10.07
CA ILE A 392 -20.42 13.21 -9.06
C ILE A 392 -21.12 14.40 -9.76
N PRO A 393 -22.47 14.46 -9.79
CA PRO A 393 -23.17 15.59 -10.39
C PRO A 393 -22.89 16.88 -9.61
N ALA A 394 -23.05 18.01 -10.28
CA ALA A 394 -22.74 19.31 -9.69
C ALA A 394 -23.50 19.61 -8.38
N ASP A 395 -24.67 19.03 -8.22
CA ASP A 395 -25.56 19.10 -7.04
C ASP A 395 -25.42 17.91 -6.10
N GLY A 396 -24.58 16.92 -6.44
CA GLY A 396 -24.36 15.69 -5.67
C GLY A 396 -23.22 15.75 -4.65
N TYR A 397 -22.66 16.91 -4.37
CA TYR A 397 -21.62 17.09 -3.36
C TYR A 397 -22.23 17.52 -2.01
N ARG A 398 -21.71 16.99 -0.91
CA ARG A 398 -22.00 17.46 0.43
C ARG A 398 -21.56 18.92 0.61
N ALA A 399 -22.27 19.67 1.46
CA ALA A 399 -21.98 21.10 1.69
C ALA A 399 -20.64 21.33 2.40
N GLN A 400 -20.20 20.40 3.24
CA GLN A 400 -18.95 20.47 3.98
C GLN A 400 -18.24 19.13 3.92
N VAL A 401 -16.93 19.15 3.73
CA VAL A 401 -16.05 17.97 3.72
C VAL A 401 -14.88 18.17 4.67
N ILE A 402 -14.36 17.08 5.20
CA ILE A 402 -13.14 17.07 5.99
C ILE A 402 -11.94 16.73 5.09
N ALA A 403 -10.74 17.12 5.52
CA ALA A 403 -9.52 16.71 4.84
C ALA A 403 -9.42 15.18 4.77
N GLY A 404 -8.98 14.64 3.64
CA GLY A 404 -8.83 13.20 3.44
C GLY A 404 -10.11 12.43 3.09
N TRP A 405 -11.27 13.09 2.87
CA TRP A 405 -12.50 12.42 2.45
C TRP A 405 -12.37 11.62 1.14
N MET A 406 -11.45 12.02 0.26
CA MET A 406 -11.13 11.28 -0.97
C MET A 406 -10.64 9.85 -0.70
N ALA A 407 -10.12 9.57 0.49
CA ALA A 407 -9.68 8.23 0.88
C ALA A 407 -10.79 7.18 0.72
N LEU A 408 -12.06 7.56 0.94
CA LEU A 408 -13.20 6.67 0.76
C LEU A 408 -13.34 6.17 -0.68
N LEU A 409 -13.14 7.06 -1.65
CA LEU A 409 -13.17 6.70 -3.07
C LEU A 409 -11.92 5.95 -3.49
N VAL A 410 -10.74 6.46 -3.13
CA VAL A 410 -9.45 5.89 -3.50
C VAL A 410 -9.29 4.49 -2.94
N ASN A 411 -9.78 4.22 -1.72
CA ASN A 411 -9.68 2.92 -1.04
C ASN A 411 -10.92 2.02 -1.22
N ALA A 412 -11.87 2.39 -2.08
CA ALA A 412 -13.14 1.68 -2.23
C ALA A 412 -13.02 0.23 -2.79
N GLY A 413 -11.82 -0.23 -3.09
CA GLY A 413 -11.54 -1.63 -3.47
C GLY A 413 -10.87 -1.81 -4.82
N GLU A 414 -10.82 -3.06 -5.26
CA GLU A 414 -10.24 -3.44 -6.55
C GLU A 414 -11.08 -2.95 -7.72
N GLY A 415 -10.43 -2.46 -8.77
CA GLY A 415 -11.06 -2.07 -10.01
C GLY A 415 -11.79 -0.73 -9.96
N ILE A 416 -11.47 0.10 -8.97
CA ILE A 416 -12.00 1.46 -8.85
C ILE A 416 -10.85 2.44 -9.04
N ASP A 417 -10.91 3.23 -10.12
CA ASP A 417 -10.00 4.34 -10.37
C ASP A 417 -10.71 5.65 -10.16
N VAL A 418 -9.97 6.65 -9.74
CA VAL A 418 -10.50 7.99 -9.50
C VAL A 418 -9.68 9.02 -10.26
N ASP A 419 -10.33 9.81 -11.09
CA ASP A 419 -9.76 10.96 -11.78
C ASP A 419 -10.36 12.24 -11.18
N LEU A 420 -9.52 13.10 -10.60
CA LEU A 420 -9.89 14.44 -10.15
C LEU A 420 -9.37 15.46 -11.16
N PHE A 421 -10.28 16.19 -11.78
CA PHE A 421 -9.95 17.30 -12.68
C PHE A 421 -10.09 18.61 -11.93
N LEU A 422 -9.06 19.43 -11.98
CA LEU A 422 -9.08 20.80 -11.47
C LEU A 422 -8.74 21.77 -12.62
N GLU A 423 -9.58 22.79 -12.81
CA GLU A 423 -9.37 23.84 -13.81
C GLU A 423 -9.46 25.21 -13.12
N ARG A 424 -8.32 25.89 -13.01
CA ARG A 424 -8.26 27.23 -12.43
C ARG A 424 -8.87 28.25 -13.39
N GLN A 425 -9.63 29.18 -12.84
CA GLN A 425 -10.32 30.22 -13.63
C GLN A 425 -9.74 31.61 -13.40
N PRO A 426 -9.74 32.51 -14.42
CA PRO A 426 -9.29 33.89 -14.27
C PRO A 426 -10.09 34.61 -13.19
N LYS A 427 -9.40 35.15 -12.18
CA LYS A 427 -9.97 35.75 -10.97
C LYS A 427 -10.91 36.92 -11.27
N GLU A 428 -10.46 37.86 -12.10
CA GLU A 428 -11.24 39.06 -12.44
C GLU A 428 -12.55 38.70 -13.13
N ARG A 429 -12.52 37.77 -14.09
CA ARG A 429 -13.71 37.30 -14.81
C ARG A 429 -14.71 36.65 -13.87
N MET A 430 -14.22 35.87 -12.90
CA MET A 430 -15.06 35.17 -11.95
C MET A 430 -15.68 36.15 -10.93
N MET A 431 -14.90 37.11 -10.41
CA MET A 431 -15.41 38.18 -9.55
C MET A 431 -16.58 38.93 -10.18
N GLN A 432 -16.46 39.29 -11.48
CA GLN A 432 -17.54 39.97 -12.22
C GLN A 432 -18.80 39.08 -12.36
N LYS A 433 -18.63 37.83 -12.78
CA LYS A 433 -19.74 36.88 -12.93
C LYS A 433 -20.47 36.60 -11.62
N ILE A 434 -19.72 36.35 -10.53
CA ILE A 434 -20.29 36.14 -9.21
C ILE A 434 -21.05 37.39 -8.74
N GLY A 435 -20.44 38.59 -8.90
CA GLY A 435 -21.09 39.85 -8.55
C GLY A 435 -22.37 40.11 -9.33
N GLN A 436 -22.41 39.77 -10.63
CA GLN A 436 -23.61 39.85 -11.45
C GLN A 436 -24.71 38.89 -10.98
N GLN A 437 -24.35 37.64 -10.70
CA GLN A 437 -25.32 36.65 -10.26
C GLN A 437 -25.90 36.95 -8.85
N ILE A 438 -25.06 37.45 -7.91
CA ILE A 438 -25.55 37.92 -6.61
C ILE A 438 -26.63 39.01 -6.79
N ARG A 439 -26.39 39.97 -7.71
CA ARG A 439 -27.38 41.04 -8.00
C ARG A 439 -28.69 40.45 -8.55
N ILE A 440 -28.61 39.49 -9.49
CA ILE A 440 -29.78 38.81 -10.06
C ILE A 440 -30.55 38.06 -8.95
N ASN A 441 -29.86 37.29 -8.11
CA ASN A 441 -30.52 36.54 -7.05
C ASN A 441 -31.15 37.46 -5.98
N ARG A 442 -30.47 38.59 -5.62
CA ARG A 442 -31.06 39.62 -4.76
C ARG A 442 -32.31 40.27 -5.32
N SER A 443 -32.35 40.51 -6.64
CA SER A 443 -33.56 41.02 -7.27
C SER A 443 -34.71 40.01 -7.19
N LYS A 444 -34.43 38.74 -7.45
CA LYS A 444 -35.44 37.67 -7.36
C LYS A 444 -36.01 37.50 -5.93
N ILE A 445 -35.16 37.62 -4.88
CA ILE A 445 -35.61 37.54 -3.47
C ILE A 445 -36.63 38.62 -3.14
N LYS A 446 -36.47 39.83 -3.69
CA LYS A 446 -37.45 40.92 -3.45
C LYS A 446 -38.83 40.64 -4.02
N ASP A 447 -38.90 39.81 -5.06
CA ASP A 447 -40.14 39.45 -5.74
C ASP A 447 -40.76 38.14 -5.19
N THR A 448 -40.12 37.49 -4.21
CA THR A 448 -40.55 36.19 -3.66
C THR A 448 -41.10 36.38 -2.25
N SER A 449 -42.26 35.79 -1.93
CA SER A 449 -42.84 35.83 -0.59
C SER A 449 -42.03 34.97 0.41
N ASP A 450 -41.87 35.42 1.67
CA ASP A 450 -41.05 34.79 2.72
C ASP A 450 -41.44 33.34 3.09
N THR A 451 -42.55 32.83 2.56
CA THR A 451 -43.13 31.50 2.89
C THR A 451 -42.75 30.39 1.89
N ASN A 452 -42.00 30.70 0.85
CA ASN A 452 -41.63 29.73 -0.19
C ASN A 452 -40.23 29.16 0.01
N SER A 453 -40.05 27.85 -0.27
CA SER A 453 -38.75 27.15 -0.37
C SER A 453 -37.72 27.86 -1.28
N ASP A 454 -38.25 28.69 -2.20
CA ASP A 454 -37.44 29.52 -3.10
C ASP A 454 -36.63 30.60 -2.37
N PHE A 455 -37.12 31.10 -1.25
CA PHE A 455 -36.45 32.12 -0.45
C PHE A 455 -35.20 31.57 0.21
N ASP A 456 -35.27 30.37 0.81
CA ASP A 456 -34.13 29.70 1.44
C ASP A 456 -33.05 29.34 0.44
N ASP A 457 -33.43 28.82 -0.74
CA ASP A 457 -32.49 28.46 -1.78
C ASP A 457 -31.79 29.67 -2.39
N LEU A 458 -32.49 30.75 -2.63
CA LEU A 458 -31.92 32.00 -3.12
C LEU A 458 -31.03 32.65 -2.06
N SER A 459 -31.42 32.60 -0.78
CA SER A 459 -30.61 33.06 0.33
C SER A 459 -29.31 32.29 0.48
N ASN A 460 -29.36 30.95 0.42
CA ASN A 460 -28.21 30.08 0.43
C ASN A 460 -27.29 30.28 -0.79
N ALA A 461 -27.91 30.53 -1.98
CA ALA A 461 -27.14 30.86 -3.17
C ALA A 461 -26.39 32.19 -3.02
N ILE A 462 -27.04 33.21 -2.48
CA ILE A 462 -26.42 34.51 -2.20
C ILE A 462 -25.29 34.37 -1.20
N ARG A 463 -25.50 33.62 -0.10
CA ARG A 463 -24.47 33.34 0.91
C ARG A 463 -23.26 32.64 0.27
N SER A 464 -23.47 31.61 -0.55
CA SER A 464 -22.44 30.93 -1.31
C SER A 464 -21.67 31.87 -2.25
N GLY A 465 -22.39 32.79 -2.90
CA GLY A 465 -21.78 33.81 -3.76
C GLY A 465 -20.90 34.79 -3.00
N TYR A 466 -21.31 35.22 -1.80
CA TYR A 466 -20.46 36.06 -0.94
C TYR A 466 -19.24 35.31 -0.46
N TYR A 467 -19.38 34.05 -0.02
CA TYR A 467 -18.24 33.19 0.36
C TYR A 467 -17.21 33.10 -0.76
N LEU A 468 -17.65 32.83 -1.99
CA LEU A 468 -16.74 32.75 -3.14
C LEU A 468 -16.06 34.10 -3.42
N LYS A 469 -16.80 35.21 -3.32
CA LYS A 469 -16.28 36.56 -3.54
C LYS A 469 -15.26 36.94 -2.46
N ASP A 470 -15.54 36.61 -1.21
CA ASP A 470 -14.67 36.87 -0.07
C ASP A 470 -13.35 36.07 -0.17
N GLY A 471 -13.43 34.77 -0.48
CA GLY A 471 -12.26 33.94 -0.71
C GLY A 471 -11.37 34.49 -1.84
N LEU A 472 -11.98 34.90 -2.95
CA LEU A 472 -11.25 35.55 -4.05
C LEU A 472 -10.60 36.89 -3.60
N ALA A 473 -11.24 37.68 -2.74
CA ALA A 473 -10.67 38.89 -2.18
C ALA A 473 -9.47 38.57 -1.26
N ASN A 474 -9.55 37.48 -0.52
CA ASN A 474 -8.52 36.99 0.43
C ASN A 474 -7.44 36.10 -0.22
N ASN A 475 -7.13 36.34 -1.50
CA ASN A 475 -6.05 35.68 -2.24
C ASN A 475 -6.23 34.16 -2.45
N GLU A 476 -7.46 33.66 -2.46
CA GLU A 476 -7.75 32.34 -3.00
C GLU A 476 -8.03 32.41 -4.51
N ASP A 477 -7.79 31.29 -5.20
CA ASP A 477 -8.16 31.12 -6.61
C ASP A 477 -9.48 30.37 -6.71
N PHE A 478 -10.15 30.53 -7.85
CA PHE A 478 -11.38 29.83 -8.19
C PHE A 478 -11.09 28.66 -9.11
N TYR A 479 -11.59 27.49 -8.72
CA TYR A 479 -11.45 26.27 -9.50
C TYR A 479 -12.81 25.70 -9.89
N TYR A 480 -12.85 25.07 -11.06
CA TYR A 480 -13.84 24.06 -11.38
C TYR A 480 -13.24 22.68 -11.10
N ALA A 481 -13.90 21.89 -10.24
CA ALA A 481 -13.53 20.52 -9.94
C ALA A 481 -14.55 19.54 -10.49
N ALA A 482 -14.09 18.40 -11.01
CA ALA A 482 -14.93 17.27 -11.37
C ALA A 482 -14.24 15.96 -11.01
N ILE A 483 -15.01 14.99 -10.53
CA ILE A 483 -14.52 13.66 -10.18
C ILE A 483 -15.16 12.64 -11.11
N LEU A 484 -14.33 11.88 -11.81
CA LEU A 484 -14.71 10.73 -12.62
C LEU A 484 -14.25 9.45 -11.94
N VAL A 485 -15.15 8.52 -11.73
CA VAL A 485 -14.85 7.21 -11.14
C VAL A 485 -15.02 6.15 -12.21
N THR A 486 -13.97 5.40 -12.47
CA THR A 486 -14.00 4.23 -13.34
C THR A 486 -14.18 2.98 -12.50
N VAL A 487 -15.19 2.17 -12.80
CA VAL A 487 -15.44 0.89 -12.14
C VAL A 487 -15.21 -0.23 -13.13
N THR A 488 -14.39 -1.22 -12.77
CA THR A 488 -14.05 -2.34 -13.65
C THR A 488 -14.36 -3.68 -12.99
N ALA A 489 -14.76 -4.67 -13.80
CA ALA A 489 -15.01 -6.03 -13.33
C ALA A 489 -14.86 -7.06 -14.45
N ALA A 490 -14.62 -8.33 -14.08
CA ALA A 490 -14.52 -9.43 -15.03
C ALA A 490 -15.88 -9.90 -15.57
N SER A 491 -16.98 -9.61 -14.88
CA SER A 491 -18.34 -9.93 -15.30
C SER A 491 -19.28 -8.72 -15.15
N VAL A 492 -20.36 -8.70 -15.93
CA VAL A 492 -21.39 -7.65 -15.82
C VAL A 492 -22.06 -7.67 -14.45
N LYS A 493 -22.28 -8.86 -13.88
CA LYS A 493 -22.91 -9.02 -12.56
C LYS A 493 -22.03 -8.40 -11.46
N ASP A 494 -20.73 -8.66 -11.49
CA ASP A 494 -19.78 -8.08 -10.53
C ASP A 494 -19.64 -6.57 -10.76
N LEU A 495 -19.69 -6.11 -12.02
CA LEU A 495 -19.68 -4.69 -12.35
C LEU A 495 -20.88 -3.95 -11.73
N GLU A 496 -22.08 -4.49 -11.88
CA GLU A 496 -23.29 -3.91 -11.31
C GLU A 496 -23.29 -3.94 -9.78
N TRP A 497 -22.77 -5.00 -9.19
CA TRP A 497 -22.58 -5.12 -7.75
C TRP A 497 -21.60 -4.03 -7.24
N ARG A 498 -20.40 -3.91 -7.85
CA ARG A 498 -19.41 -2.87 -7.48
C ARG A 498 -19.96 -1.45 -7.62
N ILE A 499 -20.71 -1.19 -8.70
CA ILE A 499 -21.40 0.11 -8.88
C ILE A 499 -22.40 0.35 -7.75
N GLY A 500 -23.13 -0.68 -7.33
CA GLY A 500 -24.04 -0.60 -6.20
C GLY A 500 -23.35 -0.26 -4.89
N GLU A 501 -22.25 -0.96 -4.58
CA GLU A 501 -21.47 -0.76 -3.35
C GLU A 501 -20.84 0.65 -3.28
N ILE A 502 -20.20 1.11 -4.36
CA ILE A 502 -19.60 2.45 -4.36
C ILE A 502 -20.65 3.57 -4.26
N ARG A 503 -21.86 3.35 -4.84
CA ARG A 503 -22.97 4.28 -4.66
C ARG A 503 -23.46 4.33 -3.22
N LYS A 504 -23.62 3.17 -2.56
CA LYS A 504 -24.01 3.10 -1.15
C LYS A 504 -22.98 3.82 -0.27
N LEU A 505 -21.70 3.59 -0.54
CA LEU A 505 -20.61 4.26 0.16
C LEU A 505 -20.68 5.78 0.03
N MET A 506 -20.95 6.29 -1.18
CA MET A 506 -21.07 7.73 -1.41
C MET A 506 -22.33 8.33 -0.79
N VAL A 507 -23.45 7.62 -0.87
CA VAL A 507 -24.72 8.06 -0.24
C VAL A 507 -24.57 8.13 1.30
N SER A 508 -23.80 7.22 1.92
CA SER A 508 -23.52 7.29 3.37
C SER A 508 -22.72 8.55 3.77
N GLN A 509 -22.11 9.24 2.80
CA GLN A 509 -21.41 10.50 2.98
C GLN A 509 -22.19 11.72 2.43
N ASP A 510 -23.48 11.58 2.22
CA ASP A 510 -24.34 12.60 1.60
C ASP A 510 -23.84 13.05 0.22
N MET A 511 -23.22 12.14 -0.54
CA MET A 511 -22.76 12.37 -1.91
C MET A 511 -23.44 11.40 -2.88
N ASN A 512 -23.59 11.81 -4.13
CA ASN A 512 -24.26 11.00 -5.14
C ASN A 512 -23.33 10.70 -6.33
N LEU A 513 -23.39 9.47 -6.85
CA LEU A 513 -22.67 9.06 -8.07
C LEU A 513 -23.66 8.73 -9.18
N GLN A 514 -23.44 9.32 -10.35
CA GLN A 514 -24.27 9.15 -11.53
C GLN A 514 -23.51 8.41 -12.64
N LEU A 515 -24.14 7.38 -13.23
CA LEU A 515 -23.58 6.63 -14.36
C LEU A 515 -23.61 7.49 -15.63
N CYS A 516 -22.50 7.53 -16.39
CA CYS A 516 -22.39 8.20 -17.68
C CYS A 516 -23.07 7.42 -18.81
N SER A 517 -24.38 7.11 -18.67
CA SER A 517 -25.11 6.31 -19.65
C SER A 517 -25.10 6.95 -21.03
N PHE A 518 -24.87 6.13 -22.08
CA PHE A 518 -24.76 6.54 -23.50
C PHE A 518 -23.61 7.51 -23.83
N ARG A 519 -22.70 7.77 -22.83
CA ARG A 519 -21.50 8.63 -22.96
C ARG A 519 -20.24 7.91 -22.57
N GLN A 520 -20.23 6.55 -22.60
CA GLN A 520 -19.12 5.73 -22.15
C GLN A 520 -17.83 6.01 -22.93
N GLU A 521 -17.93 6.26 -24.26
CA GLU A 521 -16.78 6.61 -25.09
C GLU A 521 -16.15 7.95 -24.65
N ALA A 522 -16.95 8.99 -24.40
CA ALA A 522 -16.45 10.28 -23.92
C ALA A 522 -15.86 10.19 -22.51
N ALA A 523 -16.48 9.42 -21.63
CA ALA A 523 -15.98 9.20 -20.27
C ALA A 523 -14.67 8.37 -20.28
N PHE A 524 -14.59 7.37 -21.14
CA PHE A 524 -13.36 6.59 -21.36
C PHE A 524 -12.19 7.49 -21.80
N LEU A 525 -12.38 8.29 -22.84
CA LEU A 525 -11.34 9.20 -23.32
C LEU A 525 -10.96 10.23 -22.25
N SER A 526 -11.91 10.68 -21.44
CA SER A 526 -11.65 11.58 -20.30
C SER A 526 -10.83 10.91 -19.19
N SER A 527 -10.98 9.61 -19.00
CA SER A 527 -10.23 8.86 -17.97
C SER A 527 -8.77 8.58 -18.34
N LEU A 528 -8.38 8.80 -19.60
CA LEU A 528 -6.98 8.66 -20.00
C LEU A 528 -6.13 9.78 -19.38
N PRO A 529 -4.85 9.52 -19.09
CA PRO A 529 -3.95 10.52 -18.49
C PRO A 529 -3.49 11.57 -19.53
N LEU A 530 -4.47 12.31 -20.06
CA LEU A 530 -4.28 13.30 -21.14
C LEU A 530 -4.64 14.72 -20.72
N CYS A 531 -5.02 14.94 -19.46
CA CYS A 531 -5.47 16.25 -18.94
C CYS A 531 -6.58 16.91 -19.78
N ALA A 532 -7.41 16.12 -20.46
CA ALA A 532 -8.40 16.57 -21.45
C ALA A 532 -9.77 15.91 -21.23
N PRO A 533 -10.51 16.28 -20.19
CA PRO A 533 -11.86 15.79 -20.02
C PRO A 533 -12.77 16.27 -21.16
N ASP A 534 -13.72 15.44 -21.59
CA ASP A 534 -14.74 15.85 -22.57
C ASP A 534 -15.46 17.10 -22.07
N THR A 535 -15.50 18.13 -22.90
CA THR A 535 -16.02 19.45 -22.52
C THR A 535 -17.49 19.43 -22.10
N ALA A 536 -18.31 18.59 -22.72
CA ALA A 536 -19.72 18.46 -22.40
C ALA A 536 -19.95 17.72 -21.07
N LEU A 537 -19.16 16.66 -20.82
CA LEU A 537 -19.16 15.96 -19.54
C LEU A 537 -18.65 16.88 -18.43
N PHE A 538 -17.49 17.49 -18.61
CA PHE A 538 -16.91 18.37 -17.61
C PHE A 538 -17.84 19.53 -17.24
N LYS A 539 -18.43 20.20 -18.22
CA LYS A 539 -19.37 21.29 -17.98
C LYS A 539 -20.62 20.85 -17.19
N LYS A 540 -21.09 19.62 -17.36
CA LYS A 540 -22.24 19.06 -16.65
C LYS A 540 -21.94 18.73 -15.19
N TYR A 541 -20.74 18.20 -14.91
CA TYR A 541 -20.41 17.62 -13.61
C TYR A 541 -19.44 18.48 -12.78
N ARG A 542 -18.91 19.58 -13.33
CA ARG A 542 -18.01 20.47 -12.61
C ARG A 542 -18.69 21.19 -11.45
N ARG A 543 -17.95 21.32 -10.35
CA ARG A 543 -18.32 22.07 -9.16
C ARG A 543 -17.39 23.26 -8.98
N ASN A 544 -17.93 24.41 -8.59
CA ASN A 544 -17.14 25.58 -8.23
C ASN A 544 -16.62 25.48 -6.80
N ILE A 545 -15.34 25.69 -6.60
CA ILE A 545 -14.64 25.61 -5.31
C ILE A 545 -13.52 26.64 -5.24
N LEU A 546 -13.09 26.99 -4.02
CA LEU A 546 -11.92 27.83 -3.76
C LEU A 546 -10.67 26.97 -3.53
N THR A 547 -9.50 27.58 -3.46
CA THR A 547 -8.20 26.89 -3.27
C THR A 547 -8.19 26.01 -2.02
N SER A 548 -8.69 26.52 -0.88
CA SER A 548 -8.76 25.77 0.37
C SER A 548 -9.61 24.50 0.24
N THR A 549 -10.78 24.63 -0.38
CA THR A 549 -11.64 23.49 -0.67
C THR A 549 -11.01 22.55 -1.70
N ALA A 550 -10.35 23.06 -2.75
CA ALA A 550 -9.64 22.24 -3.74
C ALA A 550 -8.53 21.41 -3.07
N ALA A 551 -7.84 21.99 -2.09
CA ALA A 551 -6.81 21.29 -1.33
C ALA A 551 -7.39 20.16 -0.45
N SER A 552 -8.62 20.27 0.04
CA SER A 552 -9.28 19.17 0.79
C SER A 552 -9.56 17.92 -0.05
N PHE A 553 -9.51 18.04 -1.40
CA PHE A 553 -9.57 16.93 -2.35
C PHE A 553 -8.22 16.20 -2.53
N TYR A 554 -7.27 16.40 -1.62
CA TYR A 554 -5.96 15.75 -1.63
C TYR A 554 -6.06 14.23 -1.87
N PRO A 555 -5.52 13.70 -2.98
CA PRO A 555 -5.81 12.32 -3.40
C PRO A 555 -4.77 11.30 -2.93
N PHE A 556 -3.57 11.72 -2.45
CA PHE A 556 -2.44 10.84 -2.18
C PHE A 556 -2.48 10.26 -0.75
N VAL A 557 -3.56 9.57 -0.43
CA VAL A 557 -3.94 9.17 0.95
C VAL A 557 -3.75 7.69 1.25
N SER A 558 -3.23 6.89 0.30
CA SER A 558 -3.21 5.42 0.38
C SER A 558 -1.79 4.88 0.25
N PHE A 559 -1.03 4.92 1.34
CA PHE A 559 0.33 4.40 1.39
C PHE A 559 0.36 2.87 1.37
N GLU A 560 1.29 2.29 0.60
CA GLU A 560 1.55 0.85 0.51
C GLU A 560 2.94 0.53 1.06
N LEU A 561 3.04 -0.44 1.96
CA LEU A 561 4.29 -0.92 2.52
C LEU A 561 4.58 -2.30 1.95
N CYS A 562 5.19 -2.35 0.76
CA CYS A 562 5.42 -3.60 0.05
C CYS A 562 6.85 -3.66 -0.52
N ASP A 563 7.79 -4.06 0.33
CA ASP A 563 9.18 -4.26 -0.07
C ASP A 563 9.30 -5.51 -0.97
N THR A 564 9.96 -5.38 -2.12
CA THR A 564 10.06 -6.43 -3.16
C THR A 564 10.70 -7.73 -2.66
N ASN A 565 11.65 -7.63 -1.72
CA ASN A 565 12.38 -8.78 -1.17
C ASN A 565 11.99 -9.11 0.27
N GLY A 566 10.92 -8.53 0.75
CA GLY A 566 10.52 -8.57 2.15
C GLY A 566 9.86 -9.88 2.58
N VAL A 567 9.62 -9.97 3.88
CA VAL A 567 8.77 -10.98 4.50
C VAL A 567 7.33 -10.48 4.44
N LEU A 568 6.46 -11.21 3.75
CA LEU A 568 5.04 -10.89 3.69
C LEU A 568 4.42 -11.06 5.09
N LEU A 569 3.75 -10.04 5.60
CA LEU A 569 3.06 -10.08 6.90
C LEU A 569 1.55 -10.29 6.74
N GLY A 570 0.93 -9.60 5.81
CA GLY A 570 -0.51 -9.67 5.63
C GLY A 570 -1.03 -8.64 4.64
N VAL A 571 -2.18 -8.06 4.96
CA VAL A 571 -2.88 -7.08 4.14
C VAL A 571 -3.13 -5.82 4.97
N ASN A 572 -2.94 -4.67 4.37
CA ASN A 572 -3.25 -3.38 4.99
C ASN A 572 -4.76 -3.25 5.22
N LYS A 573 -5.15 -2.93 6.43
CA LYS A 573 -6.55 -2.87 6.87
C LYS A 573 -7.38 -1.78 6.16
N TYR A 574 -6.74 -0.70 5.72
CA TYR A 574 -7.44 0.44 5.11
C TYR A 574 -7.55 0.36 3.59
N ASN A 575 -6.52 -0.16 2.92
CA ASN A 575 -6.47 -0.11 1.46
C ASN A 575 -6.33 -1.49 0.78
N ASN A 576 -6.31 -2.57 1.56
CA ASN A 576 -6.13 -3.94 1.08
C ASN A 576 -4.83 -4.17 0.27
N SER A 577 -3.80 -3.33 0.45
CA SER A 577 -2.49 -3.60 -0.15
C SER A 577 -1.74 -4.69 0.60
N LEU A 578 -0.82 -5.38 -0.08
CA LEU A 578 0.09 -6.30 0.59
C LEU A 578 1.02 -5.54 1.53
N VAL A 579 1.30 -6.13 2.68
CA VAL A 579 2.28 -5.63 3.63
C VAL A 579 3.45 -6.60 3.71
N SER A 580 4.59 -6.17 3.17
CA SER A 580 5.84 -6.94 3.11
C SER A 580 7.00 -6.06 3.58
N LEU A 581 7.90 -6.62 4.40
CA LEU A 581 9.02 -5.91 5.03
C LEU A 581 10.35 -6.60 4.73
N ASP A 582 11.29 -5.89 4.09
CA ASP A 582 12.71 -6.29 4.01
C ASP A 582 13.53 -5.50 5.04
N ASN A 583 13.54 -5.97 6.29
CA ASN A 583 14.27 -5.32 7.38
C ASN A 583 15.79 -5.24 7.15
N PHE A 584 16.33 -6.04 6.24
CA PHE A 584 17.73 -6.00 5.85
C PHE A 584 18.04 -5.04 4.68
N ASN A 585 17.06 -4.31 4.17
CA ASN A 585 17.28 -3.34 3.11
C ASN A 585 17.89 -2.03 3.67
N PRO A 586 19.21 -1.76 3.46
CA PRO A 586 19.89 -0.61 4.06
C PRO A 586 19.46 0.73 3.44
N ARG A 587 18.80 0.71 2.27
CA ARG A 587 18.28 1.91 1.61
C ARG A 587 17.03 2.44 2.32
N ILE A 588 16.25 1.55 2.94
CA ILE A 588 14.98 1.88 3.63
C ILE A 588 15.20 1.92 5.14
N TYR A 589 15.85 0.90 5.71
CA TYR A 589 16.02 0.77 7.16
C TYR A 589 17.48 0.92 7.57
N LYS A 590 17.75 1.75 8.59
CA LYS A 590 19.12 1.97 9.08
C LYS A 590 19.73 0.73 9.73
N ASN A 591 18.93 -0.20 10.22
CA ASN A 591 19.33 -1.50 10.76
C ASN A 591 18.16 -2.50 10.66
N ALA A 592 18.47 -3.80 10.85
CA ALA A 592 17.52 -4.90 10.73
C ALA A 592 16.76 -5.23 12.03
N ASN A 593 16.91 -4.41 13.09
CA ASN A 593 16.30 -4.69 14.37
C ASN A 593 14.79 -4.38 14.37
N MET A 594 14.05 -5.26 15.03
CA MET A 594 12.59 -5.20 15.13
C MET A 594 12.14 -5.31 16.60
N ALA A 595 10.98 -4.77 16.93
CA ALA A 595 10.33 -4.96 18.24
C ALA A 595 8.87 -5.36 18.05
N ILE A 596 8.38 -6.29 18.86
CA ILE A 596 6.95 -6.66 18.94
C ILE A 596 6.46 -6.28 20.34
N LEU A 597 5.46 -5.39 20.39
CA LEU A 597 4.82 -4.95 21.62
C LEU A 597 3.36 -5.40 21.64
N GLY A 598 2.85 -5.84 22.78
CA GLY A 598 1.45 -6.20 22.89
C GLY A 598 1.13 -6.88 24.20
N THR A 599 -0.11 -6.77 24.68
CA THR A 599 -0.60 -7.42 25.87
C THR A 599 -0.55 -8.96 25.80
N SER A 600 -0.73 -9.62 26.92
CA SER A 600 -0.89 -11.09 26.95
C SER A 600 -2.10 -11.51 26.10
N GLY A 601 -1.94 -12.49 25.22
CA GLY A 601 -3.01 -12.95 24.34
C GLY A 601 -3.20 -12.15 23.05
N ALA A 602 -2.54 -11.00 22.86
CA ALA A 602 -2.62 -10.19 21.63
C ALA A 602 -2.05 -10.87 20.38
N GLY A 603 -1.30 -11.99 20.52
CA GLY A 603 -0.74 -12.75 19.39
C GLY A 603 0.75 -12.53 19.16
N LYS A 604 1.53 -12.06 20.13
CA LYS A 604 2.99 -11.83 20.01
C LYS A 604 3.75 -13.05 19.51
N THR A 605 3.64 -14.17 20.24
CA THR A 605 4.34 -15.43 19.91
C THR A 605 3.93 -15.93 18.54
N PHE A 606 2.64 -15.79 18.17
CA PHE A 606 2.14 -16.12 16.83
C PHE A 606 2.84 -15.27 15.75
N THR A 607 2.86 -13.94 15.92
CA THR A 607 3.50 -13.00 14.98
C THR A 607 5.00 -13.26 14.87
N MET A 608 5.67 -13.49 16.00
CA MET A 608 7.09 -13.80 16.05
C MET A 608 7.41 -15.09 15.28
N GLN A 609 6.65 -16.17 15.52
CA GLN A 609 6.82 -17.44 14.82
C GLN A 609 6.52 -17.31 13.32
N LEU A 610 5.53 -16.54 12.93
CA LEU A 610 5.19 -16.28 11.52
C LEU A 610 6.36 -15.62 10.79
N ILE A 611 6.94 -14.58 11.39
CA ILE A 611 8.12 -13.87 10.85
C ILE A 611 9.32 -14.79 10.79
N ALA A 612 9.63 -15.50 11.88
CA ALA A 612 10.75 -16.44 11.98
C ALA A 612 10.70 -17.52 10.88
N ARG A 613 9.51 -18.12 10.68
CA ARG A 613 9.28 -19.09 9.61
C ARG A 613 9.58 -18.51 8.23
N ARG A 614 9.00 -17.36 7.92
CA ARG A 614 9.12 -16.74 6.61
C ARG A 614 10.53 -16.24 6.34
N MET A 615 11.27 -15.79 7.37
CA MET A 615 12.70 -15.47 7.27
C MET A 615 13.52 -16.73 6.97
N ARG A 616 13.26 -17.86 7.66
CA ARG A 616 13.92 -19.14 7.37
C ARG A 616 13.65 -19.59 5.93
N LEU A 617 12.40 -19.47 5.45
CA LEU A 617 12.05 -19.77 4.06
C LEU A 617 12.75 -18.82 3.07
N ALA A 618 13.04 -17.58 3.44
CA ALA A 618 13.83 -16.63 2.64
C ALA A 618 15.36 -16.85 2.77
N GLY A 619 15.81 -17.96 3.38
CA GLY A 619 17.23 -18.32 3.51
C GLY A 619 17.97 -17.62 4.65
N THR A 620 17.27 -16.86 5.51
CA THR A 620 17.89 -16.20 6.68
C THR A 620 17.90 -17.16 7.87
N PRO A 621 19.07 -17.47 8.47
CA PRO A 621 19.16 -18.21 9.72
C PRO A 621 18.44 -17.51 10.86
N VAL A 622 17.74 -18.31 11.66
CA VAL A 622 16.87 -17.89 12.75
C VAL A 622 17.28 -18.56 14.04
N TYR A 623 17.56 -17.78 15.06
CA TYR A 623 17.91 -18.23 16.40
C TYR A 623 16.90 -17.65 17.40
N ILE A 624 16.23 -18.51 18.19
CA ILE A 624 15.13 -18.11 19.08
C ILE A 624 15.48 -18.47 20.51
N ILE A 625 15.34 -17.52 21.44
CA ILE A 625 15.37 -17.76 22.89
C ILE A 625 13.93 -17.66 23.41
N ALA A 626 13.46 -18.73 24.06
CA ALA A 626 12.09 -18.86 24.57
C ALA A 626 12.10 -19.09 26.10
N PRO A 627 11.96 -18.02 26.93
CA PRO A 627 12.10 -18.13 28.38
C PRO A 627 10.83 -18.61 29.09
N LEU A 628 9.65 -18.49 28.53
CA LEU A 628 8.40 -18.80 29.24
C LEU A 628 7.56 -19.91 28.63
N LYS A 629 7.61 -20.10 27.31
CA LYS A 629 6.71 -21.02 26.58
C LYS A 629 7.42 -21.74 25.45
N GLY A 630 8.61 -22.29 25.73
CA GLY A 630 9.46 -22.93 24.72
C GLY A 630 8.76 -24.01 23.88
N HIS A 631 7.85 -24.77 24.50
CA HIS A 631 7.10 -25.84 23.81
C HIS A 631 6.20 -25.33 22.67
N GLU A 632 5.81 -24.06 22.65
CA GLU A 632 5.01 -23.45 21.56
C GLU A 632 5.79 -23.43 20.24
N PHE A 633 7.11 -23.38 20.28
CA PHE A 633 8.00 -23.33 19.11
C PHE A 633 8.32 -24.72 18.52
N TYR A 634 8.06 -25.81 19.25
CA TYR A 634 8.50 -27.16 18.87
C TYR A 634 7.86 -27.68 17.58
N ARG A 635 6.57 -27.42 17.37
CA ARG A 635 5.87 -27.87 16.16
C ARG A 635 6.46 -27.26 14.90
N GLN A 636 6.76 -25.97 14.95
CA GLN A 636 7.36 -25.26 13.84
C GLN A 636 8.81 -25.67 13.62
N ALA A 637 9.62 -25.78 14.69
CA ALA A 637 10.99 -26.22 14.60
C ALA A 637 11.09 -27.59 13.94
N LYS A 638 10.31 -28.59 14.39
CA LYS A 638 10.23 -29.91 13.76
C LYS A 638 9.78 -29.85 12.29
N ALA A 639 8.82 -28.97 11.93
CA ALA A 639 8.34 -28.84 10.56
C ALA A 639 9.40 -28.24 9.60
N LEU A 640 10.35 -27.46 10.14
CA LEU A 640 11.45 -26.84 9.41
C LEU A 640 12.77 -27.60 9.56
N ASN A 641 12.75 -28.81 10.09
CA ASN A 641 13.94 -29.60 10.42
C ASN A 641 14.95 -28.80 11.27
N GLY A 642 14.42 -28.00 12.19
CA GLY A 642 15.20 -27.15 13.10
C GLY A 642 15.68 -27.90 14.33
N THR A 643 16.69 -27.34 14.99
CA THR A 643 17.24 -27.84 16.23
C THR A 643 16.52 -27.23 17.44
N ILE A 644 16.16 -28.07 18.40
CA ILE A 644 15.59 -27.65 19.68
C ILE A 644 16.60 -28.00 20.75
N ILE A 645 17.10 -27.01 21.47
CA ILE A 645 18.03 -27.13 22.60
C ILE A 645 17.22 -26.84 23.86
N ARG A 646 17.05 -27.82 24.70
CA ARG A 646 16.25 -27.70 25.92
C ARG A 646 17.14 -27.67 27.15
N ILE A 647 17.32 -26.51 27.74
CA ILE A 647 18.14 -26.30 28.92
C ILE A 647 17.23 -26.19 30.13
N VAL A 648 17.10 -27.31 30.83
CA VAL A 648 16.26 -27.44 32.03
C VAL A 648 16.99 -28.29 33.05
N PRO A 649 16.67 -28.24 34.36
CA PRO A 649 17.30 -29.10 35.35
C PRO A 649 17.13 -30.57 34.97
N GLY A 650 18.27 -31.28 34.86
CA GLY A 650 18.30 -32.69 34.46
C GLY A 650 18.28 -32.97 32.96
N SER A 651 18.29 -31.93 32.11
CA SER A 651 18.42 -32.09 30.65
C SER A 651 19.78 -32.67 30.26
N PRO A 652 19.85 -33.43 29.16
CA PRO A 652 21.13 -33.81 28.58
C PRO A 652 21.86 -32.63 27.93
N ASP A 653 21.11 -31.64 27.42
CA ASP A 653 21.61 -30.47 26.69
C ASP A 653 22.33 -29.51 27.64
N CYS A 654 23.53 -29.07 27.27
CA CYS A 654 24.35 -28.15 28.04
C CYS A 654 25.14 -27.22 27.12
N ILE A 655 25.24 -25.97 27.51
CA ILE A 655 26.16 -24.97 26.96
C ILE A 655 27.18 -24.66 28.05
N ASN A 656 28.43 -25.00 27.85
CA ASN A 656 29.52 -24.72 28.80
C ASN A 656 29.78 -23.20 28.87
N VAL A 657 29.46 -22.57 29.97
CA VAL A 657 29.70 -21.13 30.13
C VAL A 657 31.17 -20.77 30.12
N MET A 658 32.06 -21.73 30.49
CA MET A 658 33.53 -21.56 30.49
C MET A 658 34.15 -21.74 29.09
N GLU A 659 33.40 -22.18 28.09
CA GLU A 659 33.93 -22.48 26.75
C GLU A 659 34.35 -21.22 26.00
N ILE A 660 35.60 -21.18 25.51
CA ILE A 660 36.08 -20.26 24.49
C ILE A 660 35.79 -20.91 23.13
N ARG A 661 34.90 -20.33 22.35
CA ARG A 661 34.44 -20.90 21.07
C ARG A 661 35.35 -20.43 19.95
N LYS A 662 35.69 -21.34 19.04
CA LYS A 662 36.43 -21.00 17.83
C LYS A 662 35.48 -20.20 16.89
N ILE A 663 35.80 -18.93 16.65
CA ILE A 663 35.13 -18.08 15.71
C ILE A 663 35.98 -18.05 14.43
N ASP A 664 35.40 -18.45 13.32
CA ASP A 664 36.08 -18.37 12.02
C ASP A 664 36.03 -16.92 11.50
N HIS A 665 37.15 -16.23 11.60
CA HIS A 665 37.30 -14.84 11.17
C HIS A 665 37.66 -14.68 9.67
N THR A 666 37.67 -15.76 8.88
CA THR A 666 38.13 -15.77 7.49
C THR A 666 37.45 -14.68 6.65
N SER A 667 36.14 -14.43 6.86
CA SER A 667 35.42 -13.38 6.13
C SER A 667 35.88 -11.97 6.53
N SER A 668 36.20 -11.73 7.80
CA SER A 668 36.70 -10.45 8.31
C SER A 668 38.13 -10.19 7.82
N GLU A 669 38.98 -11.19 7.83
CA GLU A 669 40.36 -11.08 7.35
C GLU A 669 40.43 -10.78 5.85
N LEU A 670 39.53 -11.35 5.06
CA LEU A 670 39.44 -11.11 3.62
C LEU A 670 38.96 -9.69 3.28
N LEU A 671 38.14 -9.07 4.15
CA LEU A 671 37.60 -7.74 3.93
C LEU A 671 38.51 -6.63 4.48
N ASP A 672 38.98 -6.79 5.70
CA ASP A 672 39.61 -5.71 6.48
C ASP A 672 41.14 -5.95 6.72
N GLY A 673 41.70 -7.08 6.29
CA GLY A 673 43.07 -7.49 6.56
C GLY A 673 43.26 -8.06 7.98
N PRO A 674 44.53 -8.41 8.36
CA PRO A 674 44.75 -9.05 9.64
C PRO A 674 44.31 -8.15 10.80
N MET A 675 43.34 -8.64 11.58
CA MET A 675 42.86 -7.96 12.78
C MET A 675 43.94 -7.97 13.87
N PRO A 676 44.03 -6.95 14.74
CA PRO A 676 44.87 -7.02 15.90
C PRO A 676 44.43 -8.19 16.79
N GLU A 677 45.36 -9.09 17.13
CA GLU A 677 45.09 -10.24 18.00
C GLU A 677 44.63 -9.74 19.38
N GLN A 678 43.31 -9.81 19.62
CA GLN A 678 42.79 -9.67 20.99
C GLN A 678 42.82 -11.02 21.69
N SER A 679 43.20 -11.06 22.94
CA SER A 679 43.17 -12.30 23.73
C SER A 679 41.72 -12.77 23.91
N GLU A 680 41.39 -13.92 23.36
CA GLU A 680 40.06 -14.53 23.51
C GLU A 680 39.79 -14.92 24.97
N LEU A 681 40.81 -15.31 25.73
CA LEU A 681 40.68 -15.55 27.16
C LEU A 681 40.29 -14.27 27.89
N ALA A 682 40.90 -13.11 27.59
CA ALA A 682 40.55 -11.85 28.25
C ALA A 682 39.09 -11.46 27.97
N ALA A 683 38.63 -11.61 26.73
CA ALA A 683 37.25 -11.39 26.36
C ALA A 683 36.30 -12.35 27.09
N LYS A 684 36.68 -13.61 27.23
CA LYS A 684 35.87 -14.61 27.95
C LYS A 684 35.78 -14.33 29.44
N ILE A 685 36.86 -13.88 30.06
CA ILE A 685 36.86 -13.49 31.49
C ILE A 685 35.86 -12.37 31.74
N GLN A 686 35.79 -11.35 30.87
CA GLN A 686 34.79 -10.29 30.98
C GLN A 686 33.35 -10.82 30.90
N LYS A 687 33.08 -11.78 30.01
CA LYS A 687 31.78 -12.45 29.92
C LYS A 687 31.46 -13.26 31.18
N LEU A 688 32.46 -13.94 31.76
CA LEU A 688 32.30 -14.68 33.01
C LEU A 688 32.01 -13.75 34.20
N HIS A 689 32.59 -12.55 34.25
CA HIS A 689 32.24 -11.57 35.27
C HIS A 689 30.76 -11.13 35.19
N ILE A 690 30.20 -10.99 33.97
CA ILE A 690 28.77 -10.74 33.81
C ILE A 690 27.96 -11.93 34.34
N PHE A 691 28.33 -13.16 33.97
CA PHE A 691 27.69 -14.39 34.46
C PHE A 691 27.65 -14.45 35.97
N PHE A 692 28.80 -14.25 36.63
CA PHE A 692 28.89 -14.30 38.09
C PHE A 692 28.15 -13.13 38.76
N SER A 693 28.10 -11.95 38.14
CA SER A 693 27.31 -10.82 38.64
C SER A 693 25.79 -11.07 38.59
N LEU A 694 25.34 -11.93 37.66
CA LEU A 694 23.94 -12.38 37.60
C LEU A 694 23.66 -13.45 38.64
N LEU A 695 24.61 -14.39 38.83
CA LEU A 695 24.48 -15.47 39.79
C LEU A 695 24.60 -14.98 41.25
N ILE A 696 25.46 -13.98 41.47
CA ILE A 696 25.81 -13.42 42.80
C ILE A 696 25.73 -11.89 42.71
N PRO A 697 24.53 -11.28 42.83
CA PRO A 697 24.37 -9.84 42.67
C PRO A 697 25.13 -8.97 43.67
N ASP A 698 25.38 -9.49 44.84
CA ASP A 698 26.04 -8.81 45.98
C ASP A 698 27.57 -9.08 46.03
N LEU A 699 28.22 -9.43 44.94
CA LEU A 699 29.64 -9.67 44.86
C LEU A 699 30.46 -8.39 45.18
N SER A 700 31.31 -8.43 46.23
CA SER A 700 32.17 -7.31 46.59
C SER A 700 33.32 -7.14 45.60
N ASN A 701 33.94 -5.96 45.55
CA ASN A 701 35.07 -5.71 44.66
C ASN A 701 36.28 -6.61 44.95
N GLU A 702 36.46 -6.97 46.21
CA GLU A 702 37.53 -7.90 46.65
C GLU A 702 37.26 -9.33 46.12
N GLU A 703 36.00 -9.80 46.32
CA GLU A 703 35.57 -11.10 45.76
C GLU A 703 35.68 -11.18 44.26
N ARG A 704 35.41 -10.06 43.54
CA ARG A 704 35.55 -10.00 42.08
C ARG A 704 36.99 -10.17 41.65
N GLN A 705 37.94 -9.59 42.39
CA GLN A 705 39.37 -9.74 42.10
C GLN A 705 39.84 -11.19 42.37
N LEU A 706 39.41 -11.77 43.49
CA LEU A 706 39.75 -13.17 43.80
C LEU A 706 39.11 -14.16 42.81
N LEU A 707 37.92 -13.86 42.33
CA LEU A 707 37.25 -14.62 41.28
C LEU A 707 38.00 -14.54 39.96
N ASP A 708 38.48 -13.34 39.56
CA ASP A 708 39.31 -13.15 38.36
C ASP A 708 40.57 -14.02 38.41
N GLU A 709 41.29 -14.01 39.53
CA GLU A 709 42.48 -14.85 39.76
C GLU A 709 42.17 -16.35 39.71
N ALA A 710 41.03 -16.77 40.27
CA ALA A 710 40.59 -18.16 40.23
C ALA A 710 40.23 -18.61 38.81
N ILE A 711 39.57 -17.75 38.03
CA ILE A 711 39.20 -18.01 36.61
C ILE A 711 40.50 -18.17 35.80
N VAL A 712 41.44 -17.22 35.90
CA VAL A 712 42.75 -17.31 35.19
C VAL A 712 43.49 -18.56 35.56
N THR A 713 43.51 -18.92 36.86
CA THR A 713 44.18 -20.15 37.34
C THR A 713 43.52 -21.41 36.77
N THR A 714 42.18 -21.42 36.67
CA THR A 714 41.43 -22.56 36.11
C THR A 714 41.80 -22.82 34.66
N TYR A 715 41.88 -21.77 33.84
CA TYR A 715 42.30 -21.88 32.44
C TYR A 715 43.76 -22.28 32.32
N ARG A 716 44.65 -21.74 33.18
CA ARG A 716 46.05 -22.08 33.21
C ARG A 716 46.27 -23.58 33.56
N ASN A 717 45.45 -24.14 34.44
CA ASN A 717 45.50 -25.57 34.76
C ASN A 717 45.16 -26.46 33.56
N LYS A 718 44.38 -25.97 32.59
CA LYS A 718 44.14 -26.64 31.29
C LYS A 718 45.19 -26.28 30.21
N GLY A 719 46.22 -25.50 30.55
CA GLY A 719 47.26 -25.05 29.63
C GLY A 719 46.86 -23.88 28.73
N ILE A 720 45.79 -23.17 29.06
CA ILE A 720 45.27 -22.02 28.31
C ILE A 720 45.73 -20.72 28.97
N THR A 721 46.32 -19.83 28.19
CA THR A 721 46.87 -18.54 28.63
C THR A 721 46.28 -17.38 27.80
N TYR A 722 46.72 -16.13 28.05
CA TYR A 722 46.30 -14.98 27.24
C TYR A 722 46.80 -15.00 25.80
N ASP A 723 47.74 -15.90 25.46
CA ASP A 723 48.19 -16.15 24.09
C ASP A 723 47.17 -17.08 23.39
N ASN A 724 46.55 -16.60 22.32
CA ASN A 724 45.54 -17.35 21.56
C ASN A 724 46.12 -18.68 21.01
N ALA A 725 47.42 -18.78 20.72
CA ALA A 725 48.09 -20.02 20.31
C ALA A 725 47.98 -21.14 21.35
N SER A 726 47.80 -20.78 22.64
CA SER A 726 47.59 -21.74 23.72
C SER A 726 46.24 -22.46 23.70
N LEU A 727 45.29 -21.96 22.93
CA LEU A 727 43.96 -22.58 22.77
C LEU A 727 43.99 -23.83 21.90
N ASP A 728 44.94 -23.91 20.95
CA ASP A 728 45.01 -25.04 20.03
C ASP A 728 45.50 -26.31 20.75
N ASP A 729 44.88 -27.45 20.45
CA ASP A 729 45.29 -28.75 20.95
C ASP A 729 46.49 -29.25 20.17
N PRO A 730 47.64 -29.43 20.80
CA PRO A 730 48.81 -29.96 20.13
C PRO A 730 48.63 -31.36 19.56
N ALA A 731 47.71 -32.17 20.13
CA ALA A 731 47.44 -33.53 19.70
C ALA A 731 46.49 -33.60 18.48
N HIS A 732 45.60 -32.54 18.30
CA HIS A 732 44.60 -32.50 17.27
C HIS A 732 44.62 -31.12 16.57
N PRO A 733 45.47 -30.95 15.54
CA PRO A 733 45.59 -29.68 14.82
C PRO A 733 44.24 -29.18 14.28
N GLY A 734 43.92 -27.93 14.55
CA GLY A 734 42.65 -27.29 14.15
C GLY A 734 41.47 -27.41 15.13
N GLN A 735 41.68 -28.10 16.24
CA GLN A 735 40.73 -28.15 17.37
C GLN A 735 41.31 -27.41 18.57
N TYR A 736 40.43 -26.81 19.38
CA TYR A 736 40.82 -26.24 20.67
C TYR A 736 40.94 -27.31 21.72
N ARG A 737 41.78 -27.02 22.74
CA ARG A 737 41.94 -27.89 23.93
C ARG A 737 40.58 -28.07 24.60
N GLU A 738 40.49 -29.14 25.41
CA GLU A 738 39.33 -29.33 26.28
C GLU A 738 39.19 -28.15 27.23
N MET A 739 38.07 -27.46 27.11
CA MET A 739 37.75 -26.26 27.92
C MET A 739 37.46 -26.64 29.35
N PRO A 740 37.78 -25.80 30.35
CA PRO A 740 37.37 -26.03 31.73
C PRO A 740 35.84 -26.00 31.83
N ILE A 741 35.33 -26.68 32.86
CA ILE A 741 33.91 -26.64 33.26
C ILE A 741 33.77 -25.96 34.63
N LEU A 742 32.53 -25.64 35.02
CA LEU A 742 32.27 -25.00 36.31
C LEU A 742 32.81 -25.79 37.51
N GLY A 743 32.91 -27.14 37.41
CA GLY A 743 33.53 -28.01 38.42
C GLY A 743 35.02 -27.76 38.59
N ASP A 744 35.76 -27.49 37.51
CA ASP A 744 37.17 -27.14 37.55
C ASP A 744 37.40 -25.83 38.31
N LEU A 745 36.55 -24.83 38.03
CA LEU A 745 36.58 -23.54 38.75
C LEU A 745 36.18 -23.70 40.22
N HIS A 746 35.15 -24.51 40.50
CA HIS A 746 34.71 -24.79 41.88
C HIS A 746 35.85 -25.43 42.71
N ALA A 747 36.63 -26.32 42.13
CA ALA A 747 37.80 -26.95 42.81
C ALA A 747 38.84 -25.88 43.17
N VAL A 748 39.15 -24.92 42.28
CA VAL A 748 40.07 -23.81 42.54
C VAL A 748 39.55 -22.89 43.64
N LEU A 749 38.28 -22.48 43.56
CA LEU A 749 37.62 -21.60 44.51
C LEU A 749 37.49 -22.25 45.94
N SER A 750 37.31 -23.56 45.99
CA SER A 750 37.20 -24.31 47.27
C SER A 750 38.54 -24.46 47.97
N ALA A 751 39.64 -24.34 47.26
CA ALA A 751 40.99 -24.44 47.80
C ALA A 751 41.42 -23.22 48.66
N THR A 752 40.77 -22.06 48.41
CA THR A 752 41.11 -20.78 49.00
C THR A 752 40.03 -20.39 50.04
N PRO A 753 40.33 -20.09 51.29
CA PRO A 753 39.31 -19.74 52.30
C PRO A 753 38.53 -18.53 51.99
N GLU A 754 39.11 -17.50 51.39
CA GLU A 754 38.50 -16.21 50.97
C GLU A 754 37.45 -16.34 49.88
N THR A 755 37.57 -17.34 49.00
CA THR A 755 36.64 -17.61 47.90
C THR A 755 35.57 -18.65 48.24
N ARG A 756 35.54 -19.17 49.47
CA ARG A 756 34.64 -20.26 49.90
C ARG A 756 33.16 -19.89 49.76
N ARG A 757 32.79 -18.62 49.99
CA ARG A 757 31.41 -18.15 49.77
C ARG A 757 30.98 -18.33 48.31
N ILE A 758 31.84 -17.95 47.35
CA ILE A 758 31.58 -18.09 45.92
C ILE A 758 31.48 -19.57 45.55
N ALA A 759 32.41 -20.40 46.05
CA ALA A 759 32.40 -21.85 45.85
C ALA A 759 31.10 -22.49 46.38
N ASN A 760 30.62 -22.11 47.58
CA ASN A 760 29.37 -22.61 48.14
C ASN A 760 28.16 -22.26 47.27
N ILE A 761 28.08 -21.06 46.69
CA ILE A 761 26.99 -20.66 45.80
C ILE A 761 27.10 -21.43 44.47
N LEU A 762 28.28 -21.54 43.94
CA LEU A 762 28.55 -22.28 42.70
C LEU A 762 28.26 -23.79 42.82
N ASN A 763 28.30 -24.33 44.05
CA ASN A 763 28.06 -25.74 44.33
C ASN A 763 26.65 -26.20 43.88
N ARG A 764 25.67 -25.27 43.80
CA ARG A 764 24.30 -25.52 43.26
C ARG A 764 24.37 -25.95 41.78
N LEU A 765 25.27 -25.34 41.02
CA LEU A 765 25.46 -25.61 39.59
C LEU A 765 26.42 -26.79 39.33
N VAL A 766 27.28 -27.17 40.30
CA VAL A 766 28.30 -28.21 40.15
C VAL A 766 27.80 -29.58 40.68
N HIS A 767 27.25 -29.62 41.88
CA HIS A 767 26.82 -30.85 42.56
C HIS A 767 25.35 -30.83 42.98
N GLY A 768 24.70 -29.68 42.90
CA GLY A 768 23.32 -29.49 43.36
C GLY A 768 22.27 -29.80 42.28
N SER A 769 21.06 -29.21 42.46
CA SER A 769 19.88 -29.43 41.61
C SER A 769 20.08 -28.98 40.17
N ALA A 770 21.04 -28.10 39.87
CA ALA A 770 21.34 -27.58 38.56
C ALA A 770 22.69 -28.11 38.01
N SER A 771 23.11 -29.33 38.39
CA SER A 771 24.37 -29.94 37.96
C SER A 771 24.46 -30.22 36.44
N SER A 772 23.36 -30.13 35.72
CA SER A 772 23.32 -30.17 34.24
C SER A 772 24.16 -29.07 33.56
N PHE A 773 24.46 -27.98 34.27
CA PHE A 773 25.28 -26.88 33.76
C PHE A 773 26.80 -27.17 33.87
N ASN A 774 27.20 -28.23 34.57
CA ASN A 774 28.58 -28.59 34.77
C ASN A 774 29.05 -29.69 33.79
N ARG A 775 28.93 -29.42 32.49
CA ARG A 775 29.35 -30.33 31.40
C ARG A 775 29.93 -29.54 30.23
N GLN A 776 30.61 -30.25 29.35
CA GLN A 776 31.05 -29.70 28.06
C GLN A 776 29.84 -29.42 27.18
N THR A 777 29.94 -28.43 26.30
CA THR A 777 28.90 -28.12 25.30
C THR A 777 28.66 -29.34 24.41
N ASN A 778 27.41 -29.79 24.36
CA ASN A 778 26.99 -30.94 23.55
C ASN A 778 25.91 -30.58 22.55
N VAL A 779 25.63 -29.29 22.37
CA VAL A 779 24.63 -28.75 21.46
C VAL A 779 25.26 -27.93 20.34
N ASN A 780 24.61 -27.85 19.20
CA ASN A 780 25.13 -27.18 18.01
C ASN A 780 24.09 -26.19 17.42
N LEU A 781 24.57 -24.99 17.04
CA LEU A 781 23.79 -23.94 16.35
C LEU A 781 23.99 -23.94 14.84
N ASP A 782 24.57 -24.96 14.22
CA ASP A 782 24.83 -24.96 12.77
C ASP A 782 23.52 -25.02 11.91
N ASN A 783 22.43 -25.41 12.55
CA ASN A 783 21.12 -25.39 11.86
C ASN A 783 20.65 -23.96 11.58
N SER A 784 19.97 -23.77 10.46
CA SER A 784 19.40 -22.47 10.09
C SER A 784 18.10 -22.12 10.84
N TYR A 785 17.58 -22.99 11.70
CA TYR A 785 16.46 -22.72 12.60
C TYR A 785 16.70 -23.37 13.95
N VAL A 786 17.04 -22.58 14.95
CA VAL A 786 17.40 -23.06 16.28
C VAL A 786 16.50 -22.42 17.33
N VAL A 787 16.01 -23.23 18.26
CA VAL A 787 15.22 -22.79 19.41
C VAL A 787 15.94 -23.23 20.69
N ILE A 788 16.29 -22.28 21.55
CA ILE A 788 16.75 -22.52 22.91
C ILE A 788 15.56 -22.36 23.85
N ASP A 789 15.10 -23.46 24.39
CA ASP A 789 14.00 -23.53 25.35
C ASP A 789 14.54 -23.58 26.79
N ILE A 790 14.25 -22.51 27.55
CA ILE A 790 14.63 -22.35 28.95
C ILE A 790 13.41 -22.15 29.85
N SER A 791 12.21 -22.53 29.36
CA SER A 791 10.92 -22.18 29.97
C SER A 791 10.62 -22.87 31.32
N GLU A 792 11.36 -23.93 31.69
CA GLU A 792 11.22 -24.61 32.99
C GLU A 792 12.15 -24.05 34.06
N LEU A 793 12.99 -23.07 33.72
CA LEU A 793 13.82 -22.37 34.70
C LEU A 793 13.04 -21.26 35.40
N SER A 794 13.45 -20.91 36.60
CA SER A 794 12.82 -19.85 37.38
C SER A 794 13.84 -19.06 38.22
N GLY A 795 13.50 -17.81 38.52
CA GLY A 795 14.33 -16.91 39.31
C GLY A 795 15.70 -16.63 38.67
N ASP A 796 16.74 -16.63 39.49
CA ASP A 796 18.11 -16.26 39.05
C ASP A 796 18.64 -17.13 37.93
N LEU A 797 18.30 -18.42 37.90
CA LEU A 797 18.74 -19.33 36.85
C LEU A 797 18.20 -19.01 35.49
N LEU A 798 16.96 -18.46 35.40
CA LEU A 798 16.36 -18.03 34.12
C LEU A 798 17.18 -16.90 33.49
N THR A 799 17.51 -15.86 34.28
CA THR A 799 18.29 -14.71 33.78
C THR A 799 19.72 -15.11 33.38
N VAL A 800 20.35 -15.99 34.17
CA VAL A 800 21.68 -16.54 33.89
C VAL A 800 21.68 -17.30 32.58
N GLU A 801 20.69 -18.16 32.33
CA GLU A 801 20.63 -18.99 31.13
C GLU A 801 20.22 -18.19 29.89
N MET A 802 19.35 -17.21 30.04
CA MET A 802 19.11 -16.26 28.95
C MET A 802 20.39 -15.58 28.51
N TYR A 803 21.24 -15.20 29.46
CA TYR A 803 22.53 -14.61 29.15
C TYR A 803 23.45 -15.60 28.42
N ILE A 804 23.57 -16.84 28.88
CA ILE A 804 24.38 -17.88 28.24
C ILE A 804 23.91 -18.18 26.83
N GLY A 805 22.62 -18.35 26.65
CA GLY A 805 22.00 -18.58 25.34
C GLY A 805 22.21 -17.40 24.36
N LEU A 806 22.06 -16.16 24.82
CA LEU A 806 22.36 -14.96 24.03
C LEU A 806 23.85 -14.89 23.67
N ASP A 807 24.75 -15.13 24.61
CA ASP A 807 26.19 -15.12 24.36
C ASP A 807 26.58 -16.18 23.32
N TYR A 808 25.98 -17.36 23.41
CA TYR A 808 26.20 -18.43 22.42
C TYR A 808 25.69 -18.04 21.02
N MET A 809 24.49 -17.48 20.90
CA MET A 809 23.95 -16.98 19.62
C MET A 809 24.76 -15.79 19.09
N TRP A 810 25.25 -14.94 19.99
CA TRP A 810 26.07 -13.79 19.63
C TRP A 810 27.42 -14.20 19.02
N ASP A 811 28.10 -15.21 19.62
CA ASP A 811 29.30 -15.74 19.01
C ASP A 811 29.04 -16.36 17.64
N LYS A 812 27.91 -17.08 17.49
CA LYS A 812 27.47 -17.60 16.18
C LYS A 812 27.15 -16.48 15.16
N ALA A 813 26.64 -15.36 15.61
CA ALA A 813 26.38 -14.21 14.74
C ALA A 813 27.68 -13.57 14.21
N LYS A 814 28.81 -13.69 14.91
CA LYS A 814 30.11 -13.12 14.51
C LYS A 814 30.85 -13.97 13.48
N GLU A 815 30.50 -15.22 13.28
CA GLU A 815 31.26 -16.16 12.42
C GLU A 815 31.28 -15.70 10.94
N ASP A 816 30.19 -15.13 10.39
CA ASP A 816 30.11 -14.74 8.99
C ASP A 816 29.45 -13.36 8.86
N LEU A 817 30.25 -12.35 8.50
CA LEU A 817 29.79 -10.96 8.34
C LEU A 817 28.87 -10.77 7.12
N THR A 818 28.98 -11.66 6.14
CA THR A 818 28.29 -11.52 4.84
C THR A 818 26.89 -12.11 4.84
N ARG A 819 26.63 -13.07 5.70
CA ARG A 819 25.37 -13.80 5.77
C ARG A 819 24.35 -13.06 6.66
N ARG A 820 23.15 -12.80 6.13
CA ARG A 820 22.03 -12.29 6.92
C ARG A 820 21.62 -13.30 7.99
N LYS A 821 21.29 -12.85 9.19
CA LYS A 821 20.82 -13.69 10.30
C LYS A 821 19.95 -12.89 11.25
N GLN A 822 19.01 -13.56 11.92
CA GLN A 822 18.08 -12.91 12.84
C GLN A 822 18.00 -13.65 14.17
N ILE A 823 18.24 -12.93 15.26
CA ILE A 823 18.08 -13.43 16.64
C ILE A 823 16.69 -12.97 17.13
N PHE A 824 15.93 -13.88 17.71
CA PHE A 824 14.62 -13.62 18.30
C PHE A 824 14.71 -13.81 19.80
N ILE A 825 14.33 -12.79 20.56
CA ILE A 825 14.32 -12.81 22.02
C ILE A 825 12.88 -12.61 22.47
N ASP A 826 12.24 -13.69 22.89
CA ASP A 826 10.92 -13.60 23.50
C ASP A 826 11.05 -13.11 24.95
N GLU A 827 10.07 -12.34 25.41
CA GLU A 827 9.98 -11.78 26.78
C GLU A 827 11.30 -11.12 27.26
N VAL A 828 11.84 -10.24 26.46
CA VAL A 828 13.14 -9.56 26.70
C VAL A 828 13.18 -8.80 28.04
N TRP A 829 12.01 -8.41 28.58
CA TRP A 829 11.92 -7.76 29.89
C TRP A 829 12.50 -8.58 31.03
N GLN A 830 12.57 -9.90 30.91
CA GLN A 830 13.19 -10.80 31.90
C GLN A 830 14.69 -10.49 32.15
N ILE A 831 15.34 -9.92 31.13
CA ILE A 831 16.78 -9.55 31.24
C ILE A 831 16.98 -8.06 31.53
N ILE A 832 16.02 -7.21 31.11
CA ILE A 832 16.18 -5.74 31.21
C ILE A 832 15.23 -5.07 32.19
N GLY A 833 14.34 -5.83 32.85
CA GLY A 833 13.33 -5.33 33.77
C GLY A 833 13.86 -4.98 35.18
N ALA A 834 12.97 -4.58 36.07
CA ALA A 834 13.29 -4.10 37.43
C ALA A 834 14.09 -5.08 38.28
N SER A 835 13.82 -6.38 38.13
CA SER A 835 14.52 -7.45 38.86
C SER A 835 15.88 -7.81 38.25
N SER A 836 16.27 -7.19 37.14
CA SER A 836 17.47 -7.55 36.40
C SER A 836 18.71 -6.74 36.79
N ASN A 837 19.87 -7.28 36.44
CA ASN A 837 21.15 -6.62 36.66
C ASN A 837 21.47 -5.64 35.50
N ALA A 838 21.91 -4.41 35.85
CA ALA A 838 22.31 -3.40 34.88
C ALA A 838 23.41 -3.86 33.90
N LEU A 839 24.30 -4.77 34.32
CA LEU A 839 25.36 -5.32 33.43
C LEU A 839 24.76 -6.22 32.34
N ALA A 840 23.80 -7.09 32.68
CA ALA A 840 23.12 -7.92 31.69
C ALA A 840 22.24 -7.10 30.75
N ALA A 841 21.51 -6.13 31.30
CA ALA A 841 20.72 -5.21 30.49
C ALA A 841 21.59 -4.42 29.50
N ASN A 842 22.76 -3.97 29.95
CA ASN A 842 23.73 -3.29 29.07
C ASN A 842 24.30 -4.25 27.99
N TYR A 843 24.55 -5.51 28.34
CA TYR A 843 25.02 -6.50 27.37
C TYR A 843 23.99 -6.69 26.22
N VAL A 844 22.69 -6.87 26.53
CA VAL A 844 21.64 -6.98 25.54
C VAL A 844 21.53 -5.70 24.72
N PHE A 845 21.59 -4.55 25.37
CA PHE A 845 21.54 -3.25 24.71
C PHE A 845 22.69 -3.05 23.70
N GLU A 846 23.92 -3.33 24.10
CA GLU A 846 25.09 -3.25 23.19
C GLU A 846 25.02 -4.30 22.09
N ALA A 847 24.52 -5.52 22.35
CA ALA A 847 24.26 -6.51 21.31
C ALA A 847 23.28 -6.01 20.26
N VAL A 848 22.13 -5.46 20.66
CA VAL A 848 21.13 -4.86 19.74
C VAL A 848 21.72 -3.70 18.93
N LYS A 849 22.60 -2.90 19.52
CA LYS A 849 23.24 -1.75 18.89
C LYS A 849 24.30 -2.15 17.85
N THR A 850 25.05 -3.22 18.11
CA THR A 850 26.24 -3.59 17.31
C THR A 850 25.99 -4.69 16.29
N ILE A 851 24.94 -5.49 16.42
CA ILE A 851 24.67 -6.66 15.57
C ILE A 851 24.62 -6.35 14.07
N ARG A 852 24.24 -5.12 13.70
CA ARG A 852 24.26 -4.66 12.31
C ARG A 852 25.65 -4.82 11.67
N GLY A 853 26.73 -4.53 12.43
CA GLY A 853 28.11 -4.68 11.97
C GLY A 853 28.48 -6.12 11.59
N TYR A 854 27.72 -7.08 12.09
CA TYR A 854 27.91 -8.52 11.81
C TYR A 854 26.87 -9.08 10.82
N GLY A 855 26.21 -8.22 10.04
CA GLY A 855 25.19 -8.64 9.08
C GLY A 855 23.90 -9.17 9.70
N GLY A 856 23.69 -8.98 11.00
CA GLY A 856 22.57 -9.52 11.75
C GLY A 856 21.49 -8.49 12.12
N GLY A 857 20.39 -8.99 12.66
CA GLY A 857 19.32 -8.23 13.30
C GLY A 857 18.82 -8.95 14.56
N VAL A 858 18.23 -8.19 15.48
CA VAL A 858 17.53 -8.72 16.67
C VAL A 858 16.06 -8.38 16.55
N LEU A 859 15.19 -9.35 16.82
CA LEU A 859 13.77 -9.12 17.07
C LEU A 859 13.51 -9.37 18.56
N VAL A 860 13.05 -8.34 19.25
CA VAL A 860 12.65 -8.43 20.67
C VAL A 860 11.14 -8.44 20.79
N ALA A 861 10.58 -9.28 21.65
CA ALA A 861 9.17 -9.27 21.98
C ALA A 861 8.99 -9.03 23.50
N THR A 862 7.99 -8.25 23.87
CA THR A 862 7.64 -8.01 25.28
C THR A 862 6.12 -7.87 25.44
N GLN A 863 5.62 -8.38 26.57
CA GLN A 863 4.24 -8.19 27.01
C GLN A 863 4.14 -7.25 28.21
N ASP A 864 5.19 -7.10 28.98
CA ASP A 864 5.24 -6.22 30.15
C ASP A 864 6.03 -4.95 29.80
N LEU A 865 5.28 -3.90 29.49
CA LEU A 865 5.86 -2.59 29.19
C LEU A 865 6.28 -1.85 30.47
N ASN A 866 5.69 -2.17 31.61
CA ASN A 866 6.06 -1.56 32.89
C ASN A 866 7.46 -2.01 33.27
N ASP A 867 7.70 -3.32 33.30
CA ASP A 867 9.02 -3.86 33.57
C ASP A 867 10.05 -3.53 32.50
N PHE A 868 9.64 -3.51 31.23
CA PHE A 868 10.51 -3.13 30.12
C PHE A 868 11.08 -1.70 30.25
N PHE A 869 10.34 -0.79 30.86
CA PHE A 869 10.77 0.60 31.08
C PHE A 869 11.16 0.91 32.55
N SER A 870 11.39 -0.08 33.39
CA SER A 870 11.59 0.13 34.83
C SER A 870 13.06 0.35 35.22
N LEU A 871 14.00 -0.42 34.67
CA LEU A 871 15.40 -0.38 35.07
C LEU A 871 16.08 0.93 34.62
N GLU A 872 16.73 1.65 35.55
CA GLU A 872 17.38 2.95 35.32
C GLU A 872 16.48 3.94 34.54
N ASP A 873 15.29 4.16 35.04
CA ASP A 873 14.27 5.05 34.42
C ASP A 873 13.96 4.71 32.96
N GLY A 874 14.04 3.42 32.61
CA GLY A 874 13.75 2.94 31.25
C GLY A 874 14.85 3.17 30.22
N LYS A 875 16.06 3.47 30.64
CA LYS A 875 17.22 3.70 29.76
C LYS A 875 17.42 2.59 28.75
N TYR A 876 17.44 1.33 29.22
CA TYR A 876 17.67 0.16 28.35
C TYR A 876 16.48 -0.12 27.44
N GLY A 877 15.25 -0.13 27.95
CA GLY A 877 14.04 -0.34 27.14
C GLY A 877 13.88 0.71 26.04
N ARG A 878 14.01 2.01 26.41
CA ARG A 878 13.99 3.10 25.41
C ARG A 878 15.13 3.00 24.41
N GLY A 879 16.32 2.61 24.89
CA GLY A 879 17.49 2.44 24.05
C GLY A 879 17.31 1.32 23.02
N ILE A 880 16.74 0.17 23.42
CA ILE A 880 16.42 -0.96 22.53
C ILE A 880 15.38 -0.53 21.51
N LEU A 881 14.24 0.08 21.92
CA LEU A 881 13.21 0.54 21.00
C LEU A 881 13.69 1.59 19.99
N ASN A 882 14.57 2.50 20.40
CA ASN A 882 15.18 3.48 19.51
C ASN A 882 16.09 2.83 18.47
N ASN A 883 16.73 1.70 18.81
CA ASN A 883 17.55 0.92 17.90
C ASN A 883 16.73 -0.06 17.04
N CYS A 884 15.49 -0.37 17.39
CA CYS A 884 14.59 -1.12 16.53
C CYS A 884 13.91 -0.16 15.54
N LYS A 885 14.25 -0.25 14.25
CA LYS A 885 13.67 0.65 13.24
C LYS A 885 12.29 0.23 12.80
N ILE A 886 11.93 -1.01 12.99
CA ILE A 886 10.59 -1.55 12.74
C ILE A 886 10.00 -1.96 14.09
N LYS A 887 8.79 -1.44 14.42
CA LYS A 887 8.04 -1.86 15.57
C LYS A 887 6.68 -2.37 15.12
N ILE A 888 6.29 -3.51 15.63
CA ILE A 888 4.99 -4.15 15.39
C ILE A 888 4.23 -4.06 16.71
N ILE A 889 3.21 -3.21 16.74
CA ILE A 889 2.42 -2.96 17.94
C ILE A 889 1.07 -3.65 17.75
N LEU A 890 0.84 -4.67 18.54
CA LEU A 890 -0.41 -5.40 18.62
C LEU A 890 -1.38 -4.66 19.55
N ASN A 891 -2.48 -5.31 19.95
CA ASN A 891 -3.39 -4.73 20.92
C ASN A 891 -2.67 -4.40 22.24
N LEU A 892 -2.93 -3.20 22.77
CA LEU A 892 -2.48 -2.71 24.08
C LEU A 892 -3.69 -2.16 24.87
N GLU A 893 -3.61 -2.29 26.18
CA GLU A 893 -4.52 -1.58 27.08
C GLU A 893 -4.25 -0.07 27.02
N GLU A 894 -5.24 0.74 27.41
CA GLU A 894 -5.19 2.20 27.22
C GLU A 894 -3.99 2.85 27.92
N GLU A 895 -3.65 2.43 29.16
CA GLU A 895 -2.50 2.98 29.90
C GLU A 895 -1.16 2.63 29.23
N GLU A 896 -1.02 1.41 28.75
CA GLU A 896 0.17 0.96 28.04
C GLU A 896 0.32 1.67 26.68
N ALA A 897 -0.81 1.86 25.97
CA ALA A 897 -0.84 2.56 24.68
C ALA A 897 -0.41 4.03 24.85
N GLN A 898 -0.87 4.73 25.89
CA GLN A 898 -0.44 6.10 26.19
C GLN A 898 1.06 6.19 26.51
N ARG A 899 1.60 5.19 27.21
CA ARG A 899 3.04 5.13 27.51
C ARG A 899 3.86 4.93 26.23
N VAL A 900 3.43 4.02 25.37
CA VAL A 900 4.05 3.80 24.05
C VAL A 900 3.92 5.04 23.18
N GLN A 901 2.78 5.76 23.25
CA GLN A 901 2.57 7.04 22.55
C GLN A 901 3.67 8.05 22.88
N SER A 902 3.98 8.20 24.16
CA SER A 902 4.98 9.18 24.60
C SER A 902 6.40 8.83 24.12
N VAL A 903 6.75 7.54 24.07
CA VAL A 903 8.08 7.06 23.64
C VAL A 903 8.24 7.08 22.12
N LEU A 904 7.23 6.63 21.38
CA LEU A 904 7.27 6.49 19.93
C LEU A 904 6.67 7.68 19.17
N LYS A 905 6.09 8.65 19.89
CA LYS A 905 5.41 9.83 19.34
C LYS A 905 4.27 9.46 18.37
N LEU A 906 3.45 8.50 18.79
CA LEU A 906 2.28 8.08 18.01
C LEU A 906 1.17 9.12 18.08
N THR A 907 0.32 9.15 17.05
CA THR A 907 -0.85 10.02 16.99
C THR A 907 -2.02 9.42 17.77
N ASP A 908 -3.00 10.23 18.15
CA ASP A 908 -4.20 9.76 18.83
C ASP A 908 -4.99 8.77 17.95
N ALA A 909 -5.01 8.98 16.63
CA ALA A 909 -5.64 8.06 15.70
C ALA A 909 -4.94 6.68 15.68
N GLU A 910 -3.63 6.63 15.86
CA GLU A 910 -2.88 5.37 15.96
C GLU A 910 -3.17 4.67 17.29
N ILE A 911 -3.28 5.41 18.39
CA ILE A 911 -3.65 4.88 19.70
C ILE A 911 -5.06 4.31 19.68
N ASP A 912 -6.03 5.04 19.14
CA ASP A 912 -7.40 4.55 18.95
C ASP A 912 -7.46 3.23 18.15
N ASN A 913 -6.58 3.06 17.18
CA ASN A 913 -6.47 1.79 16.45
C ASN A 913 -5.87 0.69 17.31
N ILE A 914 -4.74 0.96 17.99
CA ILE A 914 -4.01 -0.03 18.81
C ILE A 914 -4.90 -0.61 19.90
N THR A 915 -5.66 0.24 20.61
CA THR A 915 -6.56 -0.18 21.70
C THR A 915 -7.76 -1.01 21.22
N ARG A 916 -8.13 -0.89 19.94
CA ARG A 916 -9.27 -1.60 19.34
C ARG A 916 -8.87 -2.74 18.40
N PHE A 917 -7.59 -3.08 18.30
CA PHE A 917 -7.16 -4.17 17.46
C PHE A 917 -7.73 -5.51 17.90
N GLU A 918 -8.24 -6.24 16.94
CA GLU A 918 -8.55 -7.65 17.13
C GLU A 918 -7.26 -8.49 17.06
N ARG A 919 -7.32 -9.70 17.55
CA ARG A 919 -6.20 -10.65 17.48
C ARG A 919 -5.75 -10.87 16.03
N GLY A 920 -4.50 -10.62 15.73
CA GLY A 920 -3.93 -10.69 14.39
C GLY A 920 -3.85 -9.36 13.64
N SER A 921 -4.36 -8.26 14.22
CA SER A 921 -4.15 -6.91 13.69
C SER A 921 -2.98 -6.23 14.41
N ALA A 922 -2.21 -5.40 13.71
CA ALA A 922 -1.08 -4.67 14.26
C ALA A 922 -0.88 -3.31 13.60
N LEU A 923 -0.24 -2.38 14.31
CA LEU A 923 0.36 -1.18 13.74
C LEU A 923 1.85 -1.45 13.49
N ILE A 924 2.29 -1.30 12.25
CA ILE A 924 3.70 -1.33 11.88
C ILE A 924 4.20 0.09 11.86
N VAL A 925 5.11 0.39 12.78
CA VAL A 925 5.80 1.69 12.87
C VAL A 925 7.14 1.58 12.19
N THR A 926 7.35 2.41 11.16
CA THR A 926 8.60 2.53 10.41
C THR A 926 9.16 3.96 10.48
N ASN A 927 10.23 4.24 9.76
CA ASN A 927 10.87 5.56 9.81
C ASN A 927 10.00 6.70 9.22
N SER A 928 9.09 6.42 8.28
CA SER A 928 8.40 7.45 7.48
C SER A 928 6.88 7.39 7.56
N ASN A 929 6.30 6.21 7.41
CA ASN A 929 4.85 6.04 7.40
C ASN A 929 4.46 4.78 8.18
N ASN A 930 3.49 4.93 9.08
CA ASN A 930 2.96 3.82 9.85
C ASN A 930 1.81 3.16 9.08
N VAL A 931 1.67 1.84 9.22
CA VAL A 931 0.67 1.05 8.49
C VAL A 931 -0.03 0.08 9.42
N THR A 932 -1.35 0.03 9.35
CA THR A 932 -2.13 -1.01 10.04
C THR A 932 -2.21 -2.26 9.16
N VAL A 933 -1.94 -3.40 9.73
CA VAL A 933 -1.93 -4.69 9.03
C VAL A 933 -2.84 -5.70 9.70
N ASP A 934 -3.58 -6.45 8.90
CA ASP A 934 -4.17 -7.72 9.30
C ASP A 934 -3.22 -8.84 8.88
N MET A 935 -2.64 -9.51 9.86
CA MET A 935 -1.72 -10.61 9.63
C MET A 935 -2.44 -11.76 8.91
N ARG A 936 -1.82 -12.25 7.83
CA ARG A 936 -2.39 -13.35 7.03
C ARG A 936 -1.43 -14.53 7.00
N CYS A 937 -1.97 -15.70 7.24
CA CYS A 937 -1.24 -16.97 7.17
C CYS A 937 -2.04 -18.03 6.42
N SER A 938 -1.37 -19.05 5.95
CA SER A 938 -2.01 -20.25 5.42
C SER A 938 -2.54 -21.12 6.56
N GLU A 939 -3.50 -21.99 6.27
CA GLU A 939 -3.99 -22.99 7.25
C GLU A 939 -2.84 -23.85 7.79
N GLU A 940 -1.90 -24.22 6.94
CA GLU A 940 -0.71 -24.97 7.35
C GLU A 940 0.17 -24.21 8.32
N GLU A 941 0.42 -22.90 8.05
CA GLU A 941 1.16 -22.04 8.97
C GLU A 941 0.42 -21.94 10.29
N LYS A 942 -0.88 -21.70 10.24
CA LYS A 942 -1.74 -21.58 11.41
C LYS A 942 -1.69 -22.84 12.29
N ASP A 943 -1.82 -24.02 11.71
CA ASP A 943 -1.75 -25.31 12.43
C ASP A 943 -0.40 -25.53 13.15
N LEU A 944 0.69 -24.97 12.60
CA LEU A 944 2.02 -25.11 13.20
C LEU A 944 2.32 -24.10 14.31
N ILE A 945 1.77 -22.87 14.22
CA ILE A 945 2.14 -21.77 15.12
C ILE A 945 1.02 -21.36 16.10
N THR A 946 -0.19 -21.89 15.94
CA THR A 946 -1.30 -21.54 16.86
C THR A 946 -1.02 -21.96 18.29
N THR A 947 -1.37 -21.08 19.23
CA THR A 947 -1.34 -21.32 20.68
C THR A 947 -2.74 -21.38 21.27
N ASP A 948 -3.77 -21.27 20.44
CA ASP A 948 -5.17 -21.30 20.84
C ASP A 948 -5.60 -22.74 21.21
N ARG A 949 -6.22 -22.90 22.40
CA ARG A 949 -6.59 -24.22 22.95
C ARG A 949 -7.60 -24.97 22.09
N ASP A 950 -8.59 -24.27 21.56
CA ASP A 950 -9.64 -24.90 20.75
C ASP A 950 -9.10 -25.31 19.37
N GLU A 951 -8.23 -24.51 18.79
CA GLU A 951 -7.52 -24.87 17.55
C GLU A 951 -6.58 -26.06 17.78
N LEU A 952 -5.83 -26.07 18.89
CA LEU A 952 -4.97 -27.22 19.25
C LEU A 952 -5.78 -28.51 19.41
N ARG A 953 -6.94 -28.43 20.07
CA ARG A 953 -7.83 -29.60 20.21
C ARG A 953 -8.25 -30.15 18.84
N ARG A 954 -8.68 -29.27 17.92
CA ARG A 954 -9.06 -29.66 16.55
C ARG A 954 -7.88 -30.29 15.78
N ILE A 955 -6.66 -29.80 15.99
CA ILE A 955 -5.45 -30.37 15.36
C ILE A 955 -5.19 -31.78 15.90
N VAL A 956 -5.33 -32.00 17.21
CA VAL A 956 -5.17 -33.32 17.83
C VAL A 956 -6.22 -34.30 17.32
N GLU A 957 -7.50 -33.91 17.33
CA GLU A 957 -8.61 -34.73 16.83
C GLU A 957 -8.41 -35.14 15.36
N ARG A 958 -7.99 -34.20 14.50
CA ARG A 958 -7.69 -34.47 13.10
C ARG A 958 -6.53 -35.46 12.91
N LYS A 959 -5.50 -35.36 13.78
CA LYS A 959 -4.37 -36.31 13.75
C LYS A 959 -4.77 -37.71 14.22
N MET A 960 -5.62 -37.81 15.25
CA MET A 960 -6.13 -39.10 15.72
C MET A 960 -7.00 -39.79 14.65
N GLN A 961 -7.88 -39.02 13.98
CA GLN A 961 -8.68 -39.56 12.87
C GLN A 961 -7.84 -40.11 11.71
N ASN A 962 -6.81 -39.35 11.30
CA ASN A 962 -5.90 -39.76 10.23
C ASN A 962 -5.07 -41.02 10.62
N GLN A 963 -4.72 -41.20 11.90
CA GLN A 963 -4.02 -42.40 12.38
C GLN A 963 -4.92 -43.62 12.34
N THR A 964 -6.18 -43.49 12.77
CA THR A 964 -7.16 -44.56 12.73
C THR A 964 -7.46 -45.03 11.30
N GLU A 965 -7.58 -44.08 10.35
CA GLU A 965 -7.78 -44.39 8.92
C GLU A 965 -6.56 -45.06 8.28
N THR A 966 -5.34 -44.80 8.80
CA THR A 966 -4.08 -45.41 8.29
C THR A 966 -3.84 -46.78 8.90
N GLU A 967 -4.38 -47.07 10.08
CA GLU A 967 -4.36 -48.38 10.73
C GLU A 967 -5.47 -49.32 10.19
N GLU A 968 -6.54 -48.77 9.66
CA GLU A 968 -7.64 -49.54 9.04
C GLU A 968 -7.45 -49.81 7.52
N SER A 969 -6.50 -49.16 6.87
CA SER A 969 -6.12 -49.35 5.45
C SER A 969 -4.85 -50.23 5.33
#